data_9791456d5132b0dc05dab3652c1348eb
#
_entry.id   9791456d5132b0dc05dab3652c1348eb
#
_cell.length_a   1.000
_cell.length_b   1.000
_cell.length_c   1.000
_cell.angle_alpha   90.00
_cell.angle_beta   90.00
_cell.angle_gamma   90.00
#
_symmetry.space_group_name_H-M   'P 1'
#
loop_
_entity.id
_entity.type
_entity.pdbx_description
1 polymer ?
#
loop_
_entity_poly.entity_id
_entity_poly.type
_entity_poly.pdbx_seq_one_letter_code
_entity_poly.pdbx_strand_id
1 'polypeptide(L)'
;MSKSQVTTFYSYKGGSGRSMTLANVAWALATNGERVLAIDWDLEAPGLHRYFHPFLSDPDQSASAGLIDRIWDYVSELGREAGRKNRFKLADCNDIVQELELPVGGKGCLHFIGAGQQNERYSEKVGGLDWNGLYARFDGETFISQIIKWAREHYTHILIDSRTGVADTAGICTAQVPDALVLCLVYNRQSIEGTAAVAQSIVATRKAGKRAALRMEFVPSRVEERSAVEAARRHTAQRLIGLIDDDARKVEQSLRRAEVRNYPWCAFEEKLAVFEEFPDERGSLLDAMHDLARRLTASNHIQIKSIDPERLNFYWRRAAFDDPRLFDLRMVAEQSTLDGWKQIQLWLDEAEATDDERPEWLMALAETAMSVVSRRDNRLTVRTGENFANAALHLARKAYLHEPRSYWSRLSLVLDDMAAFHQRAGSLEVALGYVSEAAGLWRDDATSTGRWRRARLLERRANILSSLGRRDAAIDAYTEMVAIYRRIGRRGLPAGSELEPARAQRLLARKLMEQGHWLAALESINVAMKMIGEPGPLKRDRDVAEIIDILTTRLQIAVHTEDETFDRVAHTVLRTAGRILPGDGERDKVLRELFLCQSELLARQGQFNEALLRIESTPIDFQQLPRVVLQRADTLLNAGRESEAAELLIESVENGAPLTEQTLDLFRRVLASSEHAEQYFDALLSSLSSADEKTGSKIVPTIRTLTDKIKLERKDVSQLVPLLQMFIRKAD
;
A
#
# COMPACT_ATOMS: atom_id res chain seq x y z
N MET A 1 -2.43 23.97 24.55
CA MET A 1 -2.62 22.50 24.63
C MET A 1 -4.12 22.25 24.51
N SER A 2 -4.58 21.39 23.60
CA SER A 2 -5.99 20.98 23.53
C SER A 2 -6.36 20.30 24.86
N LYS A 3 -7.58 20.56 25.34
CA LYS A 3 -8.07 19.96 26.59
C LYS A 3 -8.24 18.46 26.36
N SER A 4 -7.59 17.62 27.16
CA SER A 4 -7.72 16.16 27.09
C SER A 4 -9.17 15.73 27.28
N GLN A 5 -9.66 14.78 26.47
CA GLN A 5 -11.03 14.29 26.47
C GLN A 5 -11.08 12.79 26.76
N VAL A 6 -11.94 12.38 27.69
CA VAL A 6 -12.26 10.97 27.95
C VAL A 6 -13.59 10.63 27.31
N THR A 7 -13.59 9.64 26.44
CA THR A 7 -14.80 9.13 25.76
C THR A 7 -14.99 7.66 26.09
N THR A 8 -16.11 7.32 26.70
CA THR A 8 -16.47 5.91 26.92
C THR A 8 -17.40 5.41 25.83
N PHE A 9 -17.11 4.22 25.32
CA PHE A 9 -17.99 3.49 24.40
C PHE A 9 -18.75 2.44 25.19
N TYR A 10 -20.07 2.48 25.07
CA TYR A 10 -20.97 1.64 25.82
C TYR A 10 -22.04 1.02 24.91
N SER A 11 -22.52 -0.16 25.28
CA SER A 11 -23.70 -0.76 24.68
C SER A 11 -24.48 -1.57 25.71
N TYR A 12 -25.81 -1.49 25.63
CA TYR A 12 -26.69 -2.25 26.53
C TYR A 12 -26.58 -3.77 26.30
N LYS A 13 -26.30 -4.19 25.07
CA LYS A 13 -26.22 -5.61 24.68
C LYS A 13 -24.91 -5.90 23.96
N GLY A 14 -24.34 -7.09 24.19
CA GLY A 14 -23.19 -7.57 23.46
C GLY A 14 -23.43 -7.69 21.96
N GLY A 15 -22.35 -7.63 21.18
CA GLY A 15 -22.40 -7.78 19.73
C GLY A 15 -22.97 -6.58 18.96
N SER A 16 -23.06 -5.39 19.57
CA SER A 16 -23.54 -4.15 18.95
C SER A 16 -22.43 -3.35 18.25
N GLY A 17 -21.24 -3.91 18.05
CA GLY A 17 -20.12 -3.25 17.36
C GLY A 17 -19.40 -2.17 18.18
N ARG A 18 -19.50 -2.18 19.51
CA ARG A 18 -18.88 -1.21 20.42
C ARG A 18 -17.36 -1.16 20.27
N SER A 19 -16.67 -2.28 20.47
CA SER A 19 -15.21 -2.39 20.38
C SER A 19 -14.70 -2.07 18.97
N MET A 20 -15.41 -2.53 17.93
CA MET A 20 -15.15 -2.18 16.53
C MET A 20 -15.23 -0.66 16.31
N THR A 21 -16.29 0.00 16.84
CA THR A 21 -16.44 1.45 16.71
C THR A 21 -15.31 2.19 17.41
N LEU A 22 -14.97 1.80 18.65
CA LEU A 22 -13.86 2.40 19.39
C LEU A 22 -12.54 2.25 18.64
N ALA A 23 -12.21 1.04 18.20
CA ALA A 23 -10.93 0.77 17.53
C ALA A 23 -10.76 1.62 16.26
N ASN A 24 -11.79 1.71 15.42
CA ASN A 24 -11.74 2.52 14.21
C ASN A 24 -11.71 4.04 14.49
N VAL A 25 -12.39 4.52 15.53
CA VAL A 25 -12.29 5.92 15.97
C VAL A 25 -10.90 6.21 16.52
N ALA A 26 -10.32 5.31 17.32
CA ALA A 26 -8.95 5.44 17.81
C ALA A 26 -7.95 5.57 16.66
N TRP A 27 -8.09 4.73 15.64
CA TRP A 27 -7.33 4.80 14.42
C TRP A 27 -7.49 6.15 13.71
N ALA A 28 -8.73 6.59 13.51
CA ALA A 28 -9.02 7.85 12.82
C ALA A 28 -8.38 9.05 13.55
N LEU A 29 -8.43 9.09 14.88
CA LEU A 29 -7.82 10.16 15.67
C LEU A 29 -6.30 10.12 15.61
N ALA A 30 -5.68 8.96 15.88
CA ALA A 30 -4.23 8.81 15.94
C ALA A 30 -3.56 9.12 14.59
N THR A 31 -4.14 8.63 13.49
CA THR A 31 -3.60 8.91 12.14
C THR A 31 -3.74 10.39 11.75
N ASN A 32 -4.60 11.15 12.41
CA ASN A 32 -4.75 12.61 12.21
C ASN A 32 -3.94 13.47 13.19
N GLY A 33 -3.02 12.86 13.93
CA GLY A 33 -2.04 13.59 14.74
C GLY A 33 -2.40 13.72 16.23
N GLU A 34 -3.50 13.08 16.66
CA GLU A 34 -3.89 13.04 18.05
C GLU A 34 -3.09 11.99 18.84
N ARG A 35 -2.86 12.22 20.13
CA ARG A 35 -2.29 11.25 21.04
C ARG A 35 -3.42 10.49 21.72
N VAL A 36 -3.62 9.25 21.32
CA VAL A 36 -4.76 8.42 21.71
C VAL A 36 -4.33 7.29 22.63
N LEU A 37 -5.07 7.12 23.74
CA LEU A 37 -5.00 5.94 24.57
C LEU A 37 -6.32 5.18 24.49
N ALA A 38 -6.27 3.93 24.05
CA ALA A 38 -7.39 2.99 24.07
C ALA A 38 -7.25 2.07 25.30
N ILE A 39 -8.31 1.94 26.09
CA ILE A 39 -8.34 1.12 27.31
C ILE A 39 -9.44 0.06 27.16
N ASP A 40 -9.08 -1.21 27.23
CA ASP A 40 -10.04 -2.30 27.32
C ASP A 40 -10.49 -2.47 28.78
N TRP A 41 -11.70 -2.00 29.09
CA TRP A 41 -12.33 -2.11 30.39
C TRP A 41 -13.39 -3.23 30.44
N ASP A 42 -13.56 -3.99 29.35
CA ASP A 42 -14.39 -5.17 29.33
C ASP A 42 -13.63 -6.38 29.91
N LEU A 43 -13.44 -6.37 31.21
CA LEU A 43 -12.60 -7.36 31.90
C LEU A 43 -13.17 -8.79 31.83
N GLU A 44 -14.47 -8.98 31.60
CA GLU A 44 -15.05 -10.33 31.53
C GLU A 44 -14.97 -10.94 30.13
N ALA A 45 -15.03 -10.12 29.09
CA ALA A 45 -14.97 -10.57 27.71
C ALA A 45 -14.10 -9.61 26.86
N PRO A 46 -12.79 -9.52 27.18
CA PRO A 46 -11.90 -8.60 26.51
C PRO A 46 -11.76 -8.94 25.03
N GLY A 47 -11.87 -7.95 24.15
CA GLY A 47 -11.81 -8.16 22.72
C GLY A 47 -11.20 -7.01 21.92
N LEU A 48 -10.90 -5.88 22.58
CA LEU A 48 -10.38 -4.72 21.88
C LEU A 48 -8.98 -4.96 21.29
N HIS A 49 -8.13 -5.76 21.94
CA HIS A 49 -6.82 -6.15 21.45
C HIS A 49 -6.87 -6.84 20.09
N ARG A 50 -7.94 -7.55 19.74
CA ARG A 50 -8.10 -8.24 18.47
C ARG A 50 -8.09 -7.28 17.29
N TYR A 51 -8.74 -6.11 17.41
CA TYR A 51 -8.71 -5.07 16.38
C TYR A 51 -7.34 -4.44 16.20
N PHE A 52 -6.54 -4.41 17.26
CA PHE A 52 -5.18 -3.86 17.25
C PHE A 52 -4.09 -4.90 17.04
N HIS A 53 -4.48 -6.16 16.99
CA HIS A 53 -3.62 -7.31 16.89
C HIS A 53 -2.44 -7.15 15.90
N PRO A 54 -2.62 -6.66 14.65
CA PRO A 54 -1.51 -6.52 13.71
C PRO A 54 -0.41 -5.54 14.16
N PHE A 55 -0.70 -4.70 15.13
CA PHE A 55 0.19 -3.63 15.60
C PHE A 55 0.76 -3.87 16.98
N LEU A 56 0.27 -4.90 17.69
CA LEU A 56 0.73 -5.24 19.03
C LEU A 56 1.97 -6.11 18.98
N SER A 57 2.89 -5.88 19.92
CA SER A 57 4.07 -6.76 20.15
C SER A 57 3.69 -8.06 20.84
N ASP A 58 2.64 -8.04 21.67
CA ASP A 58 2.03 -9.21 22.34
C ASP A 58 0.54 -9.27 21.97
N PRO A 59 0.23 -9.83 20.80
CA PRO A 59 -1.12 -9.83 20.27
C PRO A 59 -2.15 -10.58 21.11
N ASP A 60 -1.74 -11.71 21.70
CA ASP A 60 -2.60 -12.57 22.54
C ASP A 60 -2.68 -12.09 24.00
N GLN A 61 -2.02 -10.98 24.33
CA GLN A 61 -1.93 -10.44 25.68
C GLN A 61 -1.44 -11.46 26.71
N SER A 62 -0.61 -12.43 26.29
CA SER A 62 -0.16 -13.54 27.14
C SER A 62 0.94 -13.13 28.12
N ALA A 63 1.75 -12.13 27.76
CA ALA A 63 2.86 -11.62 28.56
C ALA A 63 2.60 -10.22 29.14
N SER A 64 1.76 -9.42 28.49
CA SER A 64 1.51 -8.02 28.83
C SER A 64 0.53 -7.88 29.99
N ALA A 65 0.93 -7.19 31.05
CA ALA A 65 0.03 -6.79 32.11
C ALA A 65 -0.97 -5.72 31.60
N GLY A 66 -2.15 -5.70 32.18
CA GLY A 66 -3.18 -4.71 31.84
C GLY A 66 -3.93 -4.17 33.04
N LEU A 67 -5.15 -3.68 32.81
CA LEU A 67 -5.91 -2.95 33.80
C LEU A 67 -6.22 -3.76 35.04
N ILE A 68 -6.69 -5.03 34.89
CA ILE A 68 -7.02 -5.88 36.06
C ILE A 68 -5.80 -6.20 36.91
N ASP A 69 -4.64 -6.39 36.26
CA ASP A 69 -3.38 -6.65 36.97
C ASP A 69 -3.02 -5.44 37.84
N ARG A 70 -3.16 -4.24 37.30
CA ARG A 70 -2.89 -2.98 38.00
C ARG A 70 -3.83 -2.76 39.18
N ILE A 71 -5.12 -3.04 39.03
CA ILE A 71 -6.11 -2.94 40.12
C ILE A 71 -5.81 -4.00 41.18
N TRP A 72 -5.41 -5.21 40.78
CA TRP A 72 -5.06 -6.29 41.70
C TRP A 72 -3.83 -5.96 42.52
N ASP A 73 -2.80 -5.41 41.89
CA ASP A 73 -1.59 -4.95 42.57
C ASP A 73 -1.89 -3.87 43.60
N TYR A 74 -2.77 -2.90 43.23
CA TYR A 74 -3.21 -1.87 44.15
C TYR A 74 -3.89 -2.43 45.39
N VAL A 75 -4.85 -3.35 45.24
CA VAL A 75 -5.54 -3.99 46.36
C VAL A 75 -4.57 -4.83 47.20
N SER A 76 -3.65 -5.55 46.58
CA SER A 76 -2.67 -6.38 47.24
C SER A 76 -1.63 -5.58 48.05
N GLU A 77 -1.20 -4.43 47.55
CA GLU A 77 -0.26 -3.53 48.27
C GLU A 77 -0.90 -2.87 49.48
N LEU A 78 -2.19 -2.50 49.40
CA LEU A 78 -2.88 -1.89 50.52
C LEU A 78 -3.06 -2.81 51.73
N GLY A 79 -2.95 -4.15 51.54
CA GLY A 79 -2.87 -5.12 52.60
C GLY A 79 -1.56 -5.07 53.40
N ARG A 80 -0.55 -4.34 52.92
CA ARG A 80 0.77 -4.19 53.57
C ARG A 80 0.91 -2.79 54.18
N GLU A 81 1.44 -2.66 55.38
CA GLU A 81 1.61 -1.36 56.05
C GLU A 81 2.47 -0.35 55.30
N ALA A 82 3.48 -0.82 54.56
CA ALA A 82 4.33 0.02 53.70
C ALA A 82 3.58 0.61 52.46
N GLY A 83 2.53 -0.06 51.95
CA GLY A 83 1.77 0.36 50.78
C GLY A 83 0.89 1.62 51.04
N ARG A 84 0.53 1.88 52.29
CA ARG A 84 -0.33 3.01 52.62
C ARG A 84 0.30 4.39 52.39
N LYS A 85 1.64 4.51 52.46
CA LYS A 85 2.39 5.77 52.22
C LYS A 85 2.49 6.16 50.76
N ASN A 86 2.47 5.18 49.80
CA ASN A 86 2.66 5.38 48.38
C ASN A 86 1.52 4.80 47.52
N ARG A 87 0.31 4.73 48.07
CA ARG A 87 -0.86 4.01 47.52
C ARG A 87 -1.23 4.37 46.10
N PHE A 88 -0.91 5.57 45.64
CA PHE A 88 -1.25 6.02 44.29
C PHE A 88 -0.07 5.93 43.30
N LYS A 89 1.08 5.39 43.70
CA LYS A 89 2.20 5.21 42.79
C LYS A 89 1.86 4.28 41.61
N LEU A 90 1.01 3.29 41.86
CA LEU A 90 0.49 2.37 40.83
C LEU A 90 -0.53 3.01 39.88
N ALA A 91 -0.95 4.25 40.09
CA ALA A 91 -1.76 4.97 39.13
C ALA A 91 -0.96 5.51 37.92
N ASP A 92 0.37 5.48 38.00
CA ASP A 92 1.25 5.60 36.82
C ASP A 92 1.21 4.29 36.03
N CYS A 93 0.67 4.34 34.84
CA CYS A 93 0.44 3.16 34.00
C CYS A 93 1.48 2.99 32.88
N ASN A 94 2.61 3.70 32.92
CA ASN A 94 3.63 3.65 31.86
C ASN A 94 4.14 2.23 31.55
N ASP A 95 4.19 1.36 32.55
CA ASP A 95 4.68 -0.02 32.43
C ASP A 95 3.66 -1.03 31.89
N ILE A 96 2.37 -0.65 31.83
CA ILE A 96 1.31 -1.50 31.24
C ILE A 96 0.79 -0.95 29.92
N VAL A 97 1.33 0.17 29.44
CA VAL A 97 0.98 0.73 28.12
C VAL A 97 1.73 0.00 27.02
N GLN A 98 1.03 -0.40 26.02
CA GLN A 98 1.57 -0.95 24.77
C GLN A 98 1.48 0.11 23.66
N GLU A 99 2.61 0.39 23.02
CA GLU A 99 2.66 1.28 21.86
C GLU A 99 2.29 0.51 20.60
N LEU A 100 1.35 1.03 19.80
CA LEU A 100 0.98 0.46 18.52
C LEU A 100 1.80 1.12 17.41
N GLU A 101 2.53 0.32 16.67
CA GLU A 101 3.33 0.78 15.54
C GLU A 101 2.42 1.12 14.35
N LEU A 102 2.03 2.40 14.23
CA LEU A 102 1.14 2.83 13.15
C LEU A 102 1.87 2.91 11.81
N PRO A 103 1.30 2.32 10.74
CA PRO A 103 1.90 2.37 9.39
C PRO A 103 1.77 3.73 8.69
N VAL A 104 1.26 4.73 9.38
CA VAL A 104 1.02 6.07 8.85
C VAL A 104 1.97 7.06 9.51
N GLY A 105 2.80 7.74 8.73
CA GLY A 105 3.67 8.80 9.26
C GLY A 105 2.86 9.98 9.79
N GLY A 106 3.25 10.51 10.97
CA GLY A 106 2.60 11.67 11.58
C GLY A 106 3.09 11.91 13.00
N LYS A 107 2.55 12.95 13.66
CA LYS A 107 2.86 13.28 15.06
C LYS A 107 1.93 12.57 16.07
N GLY A 108 0.89 11.88 15.60
CA GLY A 108 -0.05 11.17 16.44
C GLY A 108 0.50 9.81 16.87
N CYS A 109 -0.02 9.29 17.97
CA CYS A 109 0.26 7.94 18.44
C CYS A 109 -1.02 7.26 18.91
N LEU A 110 -1.04 5.94 18.83
CA LEU A 110 -2.07 5.10 19.42
C LEU A 110 -1.40 4.15 20.39
N HIS A 111 -1.78 4.25 21.65
CA HIS A 111 -1.32 3.38 22.71
C HIS A 111 -2.51 2.59 23.27
N PHE A 112 -2.21 1.43 23.83
CA PHE A 112 -3.23 0.49 24.31
C PHE A 112 -2.92 0.02 25.73
N ILE A 113 -3.96 -0.05 26.56
CA ILE A 113 -3.95 -0.79 27.83
C ILE A 113 -4.96 -1.92 27.69
N GLY A 114 -4.46 -3.15 27.71
CA GLY A 114 -5.29 -4.35 27.68
C GLY A 114 -6.08 -4.55 28.96
N ALA A 115 -7.07 -5.44 28.93
CA ALA A 115 -7.85 -5.81 30.11
C ALA A 115 -7.00 -6.46 31.20
N GLY A 116 -5.96 -7.24 30.82
CA GLY A 116 -5.00 -7.87 31.70
C GLY A 116 -4.27 -9.00 30.99
N GLN A 117 -3.28 -9.55 31.66
CA GLN A 117 -2.52 -10.68 31.14
C GLN A 117 -3.41 -11.93 30.99
N GLN A 118 -3.59 -12.40 29.75
CA GLN A 118 -4.43 -13.53 29.39
C GLN A 118 -3.72 -14.87 29.70
N ASN A 119 -3.71 -15.27 30.96
CA ASN A 119 -3.12 -16.51 31.45
C ASN A 119 -4.11 -17.26 32.35
N GLU A 120 -3.71 -18.43 32.88
CA GLU A 120 -4.53 -19.26 33.74
C GLU A 120 -5.10 -18.51 34.97
N ARG A 121 -4.41 -17.46 35.45
CA ARG A 121 -4.85 -16.67 36.61
C ARG A 121 -5.76 -15.51 36.26
N TYR A 122 -5.99 -15.24 34.98
CA TYR A 122 -6.81 -14.12 34.56
C TYR A 122 -8.25 -14.23 35.11
N SER A 123 -8.88 -15.38 34.93
CA SER A 123 -10.25 -15.65 35.40
C SER A 123 -10.35 -15.56 36.93
N GLU A 124 -9.29 -15.99 37.65
CA GLU A 124 -9.23 -15.89 39.11
C GLU A 124 -9.18 -14.42 39.57
N LYS A 125 -8.39 -13.58 38.88
CA LYS A 125 -8.30 -12.14 39.20
C LYS A 125 -9.60 -11.42 38.94
N VAL A 126 -10.25 -11.68 37.80
CA VAL A 126 -11.52 -11.04 37.42
C VAL A 126 -12.65 -11.48 38.36
N GLY A 127 -12.79 -12.79 38.59
CA GLY A 127 -13.83 -13.33 39.47
C GLY A 127 -13.59 -13.11 40.97
N GLY A 128 -12.34 -12.94 41.38
CA GLY A 128 -11.94 -12.73 42.78
C GLY A 128 -11.94 -11.26 43.22
N LEU A 129 -12.07 -10.29 42.30
CA LEU A 129 -12.07 -8.88 42.65
C LEU A 129 -13.42 -8.45 43.26
N ASP A 130 -13.38 -8.11 44.56
CA ASP A 130 -14.52 -7.48 45.23
C ASP A 130 -14.60 -5.99 44.90
N TRP A 131 -15.39 -5.65 43.86
CA TRP A 131 -15.58 -4.27 43.43
C TRP A 131 -16.16 -3.39 44.53
N ASN A 132 -17.13 -3.89 45.32
CA ASN A 132 -17.73 -3.15 46.41
C ASN A 132 -16.70 -2.88 47.50
N GLY A 133 -15.88 -3.88 47.82
CA GLY A 133 -14.75 -3.73 48.74
C GLY A 133 -13.68 -2.73 48.22
N LEU A 134 -13.40 -2.75 46.94
CA LEU A 134 -12.46 -1.80 46.30
C LEU A 134 -12.92 -0.37 46.55
N TYR A 135 -14.23 -0.07 46.36
CA TYR A 135 -14.78 1.29 46.59
C TYR A 135 -14.93 1.62 48.05
N ALA A 136 -15.53 0.71 48.85
CA ALA A 136 -15.86 1.01 50.25
C ALA A 136 -14.67 0.99 51.21
N ARG A 137 -13.66 0.18 50.93
CA ARG A 137 -12.53 -0.08 51.85
C ARG A 137 -11.17 0.42 51.34
N PHE A 138 -11.00 0.47 50.02
CA PHE A 138 -9.68 0.69 49.42
C PHE A 138 -9.59 1.99 48.60
N ASP A 139 -10.54 2.91 48.74
CA ASP A 139 -10.56 4.22 48.07
C ASP A 139 -10.40 4.09 46.55
N GLY A 140 -11.06 3.06 45.95
CA GLY A 140 -10.94 2.71 44.53
C GLY A 140 -11.38 3.83 43.59
N GLU A 141 -12.37 4.67 44.01
CA GLU A 141 -12.76 5.84 43.23
C GLU A 141 -11.61 6.82 43.03
N THR A 142 -10.86 7.11 44.10
CA THR A 142 -9.68 7.98 44.01
C THR A 142 -8.57 7.34 43.16
N PHE A 143 -8.33 6.02 43.31
CA PHE A 143 -7.33 5.33 42.54
C PHE A 143 -7.65 5.40 41.03
N ILE A 144 -8.86 5.07 40.61
CA ILE A 144 -9.28 5.18 39.22
C ILE A 144 -9.19 6.63 38.71
N SER A 145 -9.58 7.59 39.53
CA SER A 145 -9.46 9.02 39.21
C SER A 145 -8.00 9.45 38.99
N GLN A 146 -7.03 8.85 39.69
CA GLN A 146 -5.61 9.11 39.49
C GLN A 146 -5.09 8.46 38.20
N ILE A 147 -5.54 7.25 37.83
CA ILE A 147 -5.24 6.63 36.53
C ILE A 147 -5.73 7.55 35.39
N ILE A 148 -6.95 8.02 35.46
CA ILE A 148 -7.52 8.92 34.47
C ILE A 148 -6.77 10.26 34.43
N LYS A 149 -6.36 10.79 35.57
CA LYS A 149 -5.53 11.99 35.64
C LYS A 149 -4.21 11.79 34.96
N TRP A 150 -3.49 10.69 35.25
CA TRP A 150 -2.28 10.32 34.55
C TRP A 150 -2.52 10.23 33.03
N ALA A 151 -3.56 9.55 32.57
CA ALA A 151 -3.89 9.45 31.15
C ALA A 151 -4.12 10.82 30.51
N ARG A 152 -4.81 11.74 31.19
CA ARG A 152 -5.05 13.11 30.70
C ARG A 152 -3.78 13.96 30.55
N GLU A 153 -2.75 13.68 31.36
CA GLU A 153 -1.46 14.37 31.26
C GLU A 153 -0.65 13.91 30.02
N HIS A 154 -0.88 12.67 29.54
CA HIS A 154 -0.11 12.06 28.47
C HIS A 154 -0.85 12.06 27.13
N TYR A 155 -2.19 12.06 27.10
CA TYR A 155 -2.98 11.85 25.89
C TYR A 155 -3.99 12.98 25.66
N THR A 156 -4.29 13.24 24.37
CA THR A 156 -5.36 14.19 23.98
C THR A 156 -6.73 13.53 24.00
N HIS A 157 -6.78 12.22 23.66
CA HIS A 157 -7.99 11.41 23.69
C HIS A 157 -7.76 10.11 24.42
N ILE A 158 -8.63 9.83 25.41
CA ILE A 158 -8.68 8.57 26.14
C ILE A 158 -10.00 7.90 25.79
N LEU A 159 -9.95 6.72 25.16
CA LEU A 159 -11.11 5.95 24.71
C LEU A 159 -11.23 4.69 25.57
N ILE A 160 -12.38 4.50 26.21
CA ILE A 160 -12.63 3.40 27.13
C ILE A 160 -13.67 2.47 26.53
N ASP A 161 -13.30 1.20 26.32
CA ASP A 161 -14.22 0.14 25.93
C ASP A 161 -14.88 -0.46 27.17
N SER A 162 -16.10 -0.04 27.48
CA SER A 162 -16.76 -0.46 28.73
C SER A 162 -17.45 -1.82 28.55
N ARG A 163 -17.72 -2.46 29.66
CA ARG A 163 -18.58 -3.65 29.73
C ARG A 163 -19.99 -3.38 29.24
N THR A 164 -20.68 -4.40 28.76
CA THR A 164 -22.11 -4.39 28.41
C THR A 164 -23.02 -4.55 29.63
N GLY A 165 -24.25 -4.06 29.53
CA GLY A 165 -25.26 -4.24 30.58
C GLY A 165 -25.16 -3.27 31.78
N VAL A 166 -26.01 -3.47 32.77
CA VAL A 166 -26.14 -2.58 33.95
C VAL A 166 -25.31 -3.16 35.11
N ALA A 167 -24.01 -3.34 34.92
CA ALA A 167 -23.14 -3.79 36.01
C ALA A 167 -22.54 -2.63 36.78
N ASP A 168 -22.17 -2.84 38.06
CA ASP A 168 -21.58 -1.83 38.94
C ASP A 168 -20.34 -1.19 38.37
N THR A 169 -19.52 -1.96 37.67
CA THR A 169 -18.33 -1.48 36.94
C THR A 169 -18.67 -0.58 35.76
N ALA A 170 -19.82 -0.78 35.09
CA ALA A 170 -20.26 0.07 34.00
C ALA A 170 -20.64 1.46 34.48
N GLY A 171 -21.15 1.64 35.69
CA GLY A 171 -21.50 2.93 36.28
C GLY A 171 -20.33 3.89 36.39
N ILE A 172 -19.14 3.40 36.69
CA ILE A 172 -17.92 4.20 36.78
C ILE A 172 -17.50 4.71 35.38
N CYS A 173 -17.40 3.80 34.44
CA CYS A 173 -16.98 4.11 33.10
C CYS A 173 -17.99 4.97 32.34
N THR A 174 -19.28 4.87 32.67
CA THR A 174 -20.35 5.57 31.93
C THR A 174 -20.82 6.88 32.61
N ALA A 175 -20.81 6.95 33.94
CA ALA A 175 -21.34 8.10 34.64
C ALA A 175 -20.29 8.99 35.33
N GLN A 176 -19.18 8.42 35.80
CA GLN A 176 -18.23 9.18 36.63
C GLN A 176 -17.05 9.71 35.81
N VAL A 177 -16.43 8.88 34.98
CA VAL A 177 -15.16 9.15 34.30
C VAL A 177 -15.28 9.96 33.01
N PRO A 178 -16.29 9.75 32.12
CA PRO A 178 -16.23 10.32 30.79
C PRO A 178 -16.67 11.79 30.69
N ASP A 179 -16.10 12.49 29.71
CA ASP A 179 -16.53 13.77 29.19
C ASP A 179 -17.57 13.60 28.07
N ALA A 180 -17.46 12.49 27.32
CA ALA A 180 -18.40 12.08 26.29
C ALA A 180 -18.70 10.58 26.35
N LEU A 181 -19.91 10.19 25.91
CA LEU A 181 -20.37 8.81 25.89
C LEU A 181 -20.87 8.46 24.48
N VAL A 182 -20.32 7.42 23.89
CA VAL A 182 -20.78 6.81 22.64
C VAL A 182 -21.63 5.60 22.97
N LEU A 183 -22.91 5.64 22.59
CA LEU A 183 -23.90 4.61 22.86
C LEU A 183 -24.18 3.82 21.59
N CYS A 184 -23.56 2.63 21.48
CA CYS A 184 -23.81 1.72 20.37
C CYS A 184 -25.07 0.91 20.61
N LEU A 185 -25.97 0.88 19.63
CA LEU A 185 -27.24 0.15 19.70
C LEU A 185 -27.58 -0.52 18.37
N VAL A 186 -28.40 -1.55 18.42
CA VAL A 186 -29.00 -2.15 17.22
C VAL A 186 -30.52 -1.89 17.22
N TYR A 187 -31.12 -1.79 16.02
CA TYR A 187 -32.54 -1.47 15.87
C TYR A 187 -33.44 -2.67 16.21
N ASN A 188 -33.27 -3.22 17.43
CA ASN A 188 -34.24 -4.12 18.04
C ASN A 188 -34.78 -3.53 19.33
N ARG A 189 -35.99 -3.93 19.71
CA ARG A 189 -36.71 -3.34 20.83
C ARG A 189 -35.92 -3.37 22.15
N GLN A 190 -35.28 -4.50 22.45
CA GLN A 190 -34.51 -4.67 23.69
C GLN A 190 -33.31 -3.72 23.76
N SER A 191 -32.56 -3.56 22.66
CA SER A 191 -31.40 -2.66 22.61
C SER A 191 -31.83 -1.21 22.71
N ILE A 192 -32.89 -0.82 21.99
CA ILE A 192 -33.43 0.55 22.01
C ILE A 192 -33.87 0.94 23.41
N GLU A 193 -34.77 0.13 24.02
CA GLU A 193 -35.31 0.43 25.33
C GLU A 193 -34.24 0.43 26.43
N GLY A 194 -33.33 -0.56 26.40
CA GLY A 194 -32.24 -0.63 27.36
C GLY A 194 -31.25 0.49 27.24
N THR A 195 -30.85 0.89 26.02
CA THR A 195 -29.94 2.00 25.80
C THR A 195 -30.58 3.34 26.25
N ALA A 196 -31.85 3.56 25.93
CA ALA A 196 -32.56 4.77 26.37
C ALA A 196 -32.69 4.85 27.91
N ALA A 197 -33.04 3.73 28.57
CA ALA A 197 -33.13 3.67 30.02
C ALA A 197 -31.79 3.97 30.71
N VAL A 198 -30.69 3.40 30.22
CA VAL A 198 -29.34 3.64 30.73
C VAL A 198 -28.93 5.10 30.52
N ALA A 199 -29.15 5.66 29.33
CA ALA A 199 -28.83 7.05 29.05
C ALA A 199 -29.60 8.02 29.99
N GLN A 200 -30.89 7.78 30.21
CA GLN A 200 -31.73 8.55 31.18
C GLN A 200 -31.21 8.43 32.61
N SER A 201 -30.85 7.22 33.02
CA SER A 201 -30.28 6.96 34.36
C SER A 201 -28.97 7.71 34.58
N ILE A 202 -28.06 7.71 33.56
CA ILE A 202 -26.80 8.44 33.62
C ILE A 202 -27.04 9.94 33.75
N VAL A 203 -27.96 10.50 32.96
CA VAL A 203 -28.31 11.93 33.06
C VAL A 203 -28.86 12.28 34.47
N ALA A 204 -29.73 11.45 35.02
CA ALA A 204 -30.29 11.63 36.36
C ALA A 204 -29.19 11.56 37.44
N THR A 205 -28.30 10.56 37.35
CA THR A 205 -27.18 10.37 38.30
C THR A 205 -26.23 11.56 38.29
N ARG A 206 -25.85 12.03 37.09
CA ARG A 206 -24.97 13.21 36.99
C ARG A 206 -25.60 14.49 37.49
N LYS A 207 -26.89 14.68 37.23
CA LYS A 207 -27.67 15.82 37.75
C LYS A 207 -27.72 15.80 39.26
N ALA A 208 -28.01 14.63 39.86
CA ALA A 208 -28.01 14.46 41.31
C ALA A 208 -26.63 14.72 41.93
N GLY A 209 -25.54 14.28 41.28
CA GLY A 209 -24.16 14.53 41.67
C GLY A 209 -23.62 15.92 41.35
N LYS A 210 -24.44 16.85 40.83
CA LYS A 210 -24.04 18.20 40.38
C LYS A 210 -22.86 18.21 39.40
N ARG A 211 -22.72 17.16 38.58
CA ARG A 211 -21.68 17.05 37.54
C ARG A 211 -22.12 17.74 36.25
N ALA A 212 -21.15 18.17 35.43
CA ALA A 212 -21.43 18.77 34.14
C ALA A 212 -22.23 17.82 33.22
N ALA A 213 -23.04 18.40 32.32
CA ALA A 213 -23.77 17.61 31.33
C ALA A 213 -22.80 16.76 30.48
N LEU A 214 -23.18 15.51 30.22
CA LEU A 214 -22.42 14.57 29.44
C LEU A 214 -22.82 14.68 27.97
N ARG A 215 -21.85 14.82 27.09
CA ARG A 215 -22.11 14.73 25.67
C ARG A 215 -22.39 13.28 25.30
N MET A 216 -23.50 13.03 24.61
CA MET A 216 -23.89 11.67 24.17
C MET A 216 -24.00 11.61 22.66
N GLU A 217 -23.37 10.58 22.09
CA GLU A 217 -23.47 10.22 20.66
C GLU A 217 -24.09 8.83 20.56
N PHE A 218 -25.23 8.73 19.86
CA PHE A 218 -25.90 7.45 19.64
C PHE A 218 -25.54 6.92 18.28
N VAL A 219 -25.03 5.67 18.23
CA VAL A 219 -24.54 5.01 17.02
C VAL A 219 -25.34 3.75 16.76
N PRO A 220 -26.43 3.83 15.96
CA PRO A 220 -27.11 2.63 15.47
C PRO A 220 -26.18 1.83 14.55
N SER A 221 -25.93 0.59 14.89
CA SER A 221 -25.01 -0.30 14.17
C SER A 221 -25.74 -1.51 13.59
N ARG A 222 -25.07 -2.22 12.69
CA ARG A 222 -25.62 -3.38 11.96
C ARG A 222 -26.95 -3.06 11.26
N VAL A 223 -27.03 -1.87 10.67
CA VAL A 223 -28.23 -1.42 9.98
C VAL A 223 -28.33 -2.11 8.63
N GLU A 224 -29.42 -2.84 8.40
CA GLU A 224 -29.73 -3.48 7.13
C GLU A 224 -30.65 -2.62 6.28
N GLU A 225 -30.58 -2.72 4.97
CA GLU A 225 -31.52 -2.02 4.05
C GLU A 225 -32.87 -2.74 4.01
N ARG A 226 -33.74 -2.46 4.98
CA ARG A 226 -35.10 -3.00 5.07
C ARG A 226 -36.10 -1.89 5.42
N SER A 227 -37.33 -2.02 4.93
CA SER A 227 -38.43 -1.09 5.27
C SER A 227 -38.72 -0.95 6.76
N ALA A 228 -38.45 -2.00 7.54
CA ALA A 228 -38.60 -2.01 8.99
C ALA A 228 -37.64 -1.07 9.73
N VAL A 229 -36.50 -0.71 9.13
CA VAL A 229 -35.49 0.17 9.73
C VAL A 229 -36.03 1.58 9.94
N GLU A 230 -36.84 2.09 9.03
CA GLU A 230 -37.44 3.43 9.21
C GLU A 230 -38.42 3.50 10.39
N ALA A 231 -39.18 2.43 10.62
CA ALA A 231 -40.06 2.34 11.77
C ALA A 231 -39.24 2.25 13.08
N ALA A 232 -38.18 1.44 13.09
CA ALA A 232 -37.28 1.31 14.23
C ALA A 232 -36.54 2.61 14.54
N ARG A 233 -36.08 3.33 13.51
CA ARG A 233 -35.43 4.66 13.67
C ARG A 233 -36.38 5.66 14.29
N ARG A 234 -37.61 5.77 13.79
CA ARG A 234 -38.64 6.67 14.39
C ARG A 234 -38.95 6.28 15.81
N HIS A 235 -39.10 5.01 16.13
CA HIS A 235 -39.27 4.55 17.50
C HIS A 235 -38.10 4.94 18.40
N THR A 236 -36.88 4.71 17.94
CA THR A 236 -35.65 5.12 18.64
C THR A 236 -35.61 6.62 18.86
N ALA A 237 -35.95 7.43 17.85
CA ALA A 237 -35.98 8.87 17.96
C ALA A 237 -36.94 9.32 19.05
N GLN A 238 -38.13 8.74 19.12
CA GLN A 238 -39.11 9.03 20.18
C GLN A 238 -38.57 8.72 21.60
N ARG A 239 -37.82 7.62 21.75
CA ARG A 239 -37.22 7.23 23.06
C ARG A 239 -36.06 8.08 23.49
N LEU A 240 -35.42 8.79 22.56
CA LEU A 240 -34.22 9.62 22.80
C LEU A 240 -34.52 11.14 22.77
N ILE A 241 -35.80 11.54 22.66
CA ILE A 241 -36.23 12.94 22.87
C ILE A 241 -35.76 13.40 24.23
N GLY A 242 -35.23 14.61 24.33
CA GLY A 242 -34.68 15.20 25.56
C GLY A 242 -33.26 14.71 25.90
N LEU A 243 -32.74 13.71 25.22
CA LEU A 243 -31.34 13.25 25.37
C LEU A 243 -30.42 13.77 24.25
N ILE A 244 -30.96 13.93 23.05
CA ILE A 244 -30.24 14.45 21.86
C ILE A 244 -30.75 15.85 21.51
N ASP A 245 -32.04 15.97 21.29
CA ASP A 245 -32.77 17.22 20.97
C ASP A 245 -34.21 17.05 21.43
N ASP A 246 -34.95 18.15 21.61
CA ASP A 246 -36.39 18.14 21.95
C ASP A 246 -37.28 17.88 20.73
N ASP A 247 -36.73 18.02 19.51
CA ASP A 247 -37.43 17.75 18.23
C ASP A 247 -37.13 16.34 17.73
N ALA A 248 -38.17 15.49 17.70
CA ALA A 248 -38.05 14.11 17.21
C ALA A 248 -37.48 13.99 15.78
N ARG A 249 -37.75 14.95 14.89
CA ARG A 249 -37.22 14.97 13.51
C ARG A 249 -35.70 15.20 13.50
N LYS A 250 -35.20 16.09 14.35
CA LYS A 250 -33.75 16.31 14.48
C LYS A 250 -33.07 15.11 15.10
N VAL A 251 -33.70 14.47 16.09
CA VAL A 251 -33.20 13.22 16.67
C VAL A 251 -33.10 12.13 15.58
N GLU A 252 -34.17 11.98 14.76
CA GLU A 252 -34.15 11.00 13.65
C GLU A 252 -33.06 11.30 12.63
N GLN A 253 -32.85 12.56 12.27
CA GLN A 253 -31.77 12.98 11.36
C GLN A 253 -30.38 12.70 11.96
N SER A 254 -30.20 12.93 13.26
CA SER A 254 -28.97 12.62 13.97
C SER A 254 -28.65 11.13 13.94
N LEU A 255 -29.66 10.29 14.23
CA LEU A 255 -29.54 8.83 14.14
C LEU A 255 -29.18 8.38 12.73
N ARG A 256 -29.90 8.88 11.71
CA ARG A 256 -29.62 8.55 10.29
C ARG A 256 -28.18 8.86 9.86
N ARG A 257 -27.62 9.97 10.34
CA ARG A 257 -26.21 10.34 10.07
C ARG A 257 -25.21 9.47 10.80
N ALA A 258 -25.60 8.91 11.94
CA ALA A 258 -24.73 8.08 12.77
C ALA A 258 -24.88 6.57 12.49
N GLU A 259 -25.78 6.18 11.59
CA GLU A 259 -26.01 4.76 11.25
C GLU A 259 -24.77 4.14 10.62
N VAL A 260 -24.42 2.98 11.15
CA VAL A 260 -23.36 2.09 10.64
C VAL A 260 -24.02 0.86 10.02
N ARG A 261 -23.79 0.64 8.74
CA ARG A 261 -24.34 -0.53 8.03
C ARG A 261 -23.84 -1.84 8.62
N ASN A 262 -24.52 -2.92 8.26
CA ASN A 262 -24.06 -4.27 8.63
C ASN A 262 -22.95 -4.70 7.66
N TYR A 263 -21.75 -4.90 8.18
CA TYR A 263 -20.59 -5.41 7.46
C TYR A 263 -20.26 -6.81 7.99
N PRO A 264 -20.63 -7.89 7.28
CA PRO A 264 -20.43 -9.26 7.77
C PRO A 264 -18.97 -9.59 8.10
N TRP A 265 -18.01 -9.10 7.30
CA TRP A 265 -16.58 -9.31 7.52
C TRP A 265 -16.10 -8.75 8.87
N CYS A 266 -16.61 -7.61 9.33
CA CYS A 266 -16.26 -7.05 10.64
C CYS A 266 -16.60 -7.95 11.81
N ALA A 267 -17.65 -8.76 11.69
CA ALA A 267 -18.09 -9.63 12.76
C ALA A 267 -17.24 -10.92 12.86
N PHE A 268 -16.62 -11.31 11.75
CA PHE A 268 -15.79 -12.52 11.67
C PHE A 268 -14.31 -12.25 11.90
N GLU A 269 -13.80 -11.15 11.39
CA GLU A 269 -12.36 -10.97 11.26
C GLU A 269 -11.78 -9.98 12.28
N GLU A 270 -12.66 -9.27 13.03
CA GLU A 270 -12.27 -8.28 14.06
C GLU A 270 -11.15 -7.33 13.61
N LYS A 271 -11.23 -6.87 12.35
CA LYS A 271 -10.23 -6.00 11.69
C LYS A 271 -10.66 -4.53 11.69
N LEU A 272 -9.70 -3.62 11.58
CA LEU A 272 -9.97 -2.22 11.30
C LEU A 272 -10.48 -2.03 9.87
N ALA A 273 -11.44 -1.12 9.69
CA ALA A 273 -12.04 -0.81 8.39
C ALA A 273 -11.01 -0.38 7.34
N VAL A 274 -9.92 0.24 7.75
CA VAL A 274 -8.85 0.69 6.86
C VAL A 274 -8.15 -0.46 6.11
N PHE A 275 -8.28 -1.69 6.57
CA PHE A 275 -7.74 -2.86 5.87
C PHE A 275 -8.62 -3.34 4.73
N GLU A 276 -9.93 -3.06 4.78
CA GLU A 276 -10.93 -3.58 3.84
C GLU A 276 -11.53 -2.48 2.95
N GLU A 277 -11.48 -1.21 3.37
CA GLU A 277 -12.18 -0.11 2.71
C GLU A 277 -11.24 1.04 2.35
N PHE A 278 -11.59 1.77 1.31
CA PHE A 278 -10.82 2.90 0.78
C PHE A 278 -11.48 4.25 1.06
N PRO A 279 -10.68 5.35 1.00
CA PRO A 279 -11.08 6.67 1.44
C PRO A 279 -12.33 7.27 0.78
N ASP A 280 -12.73 6.80 -0.40
CA ASP A 280 -13.77 7.45 -1.24
C ASP A 280 -15.12 6.75 -1.25
N GLU A 281 -15.28 5.67 -0.51
CA GLU A 281 -16.57 4.99 -0.39
C GLU A 281 -17.48 5.74 0.59
N ARG A 282 -18.30 6.65 0.06
CA ARG A 282 -19.34 7.29 0.87
C ARG A 282 -20.27 6.26 1.47
N GLY A 283 -20.43 6.32 2.79
CA GLY A 283 -21.25 5.38 3.54
C GLY A 283 -20.56 4.04 3.82
N SER A 284 -19.24 3.95 3.64
CA SER A 284 -18.41 2.86 4.15
C SER A 284 -18.29 2.92 5.66
N LEU A 285 -17.84 1.83 6.30
CA LEU A 285 -17.53 1.80 7.73
C LEU A 285 -16.46 2.84 8.07
N LEU A 286 -15.43 2.93 7.24
CA LEU A 286 -14.33 3.88 7.39
C LEU A 286 -14.83 5.33 7.39
N ASP A 287 -15.73 5.68 6.47
CA ASP A 287 -16.34 7.03 6.40
C ASP A 287 -17.19 7.30 7.65
N ALA A 288 -18.02 6.35 8.06
CA ALA A 288 -18.86 6.47 9.25
C ALA A 288 -18.03 6.68 10.54
N MET A 289 -16.89 5.97 10.67
CA MET A 289 -16.01 6.10 11.84
C MET A 289 -15.26 7.43 11.85
N HIS A 290 -14.84 7.92 10.70
CA HIS A 290 -14.24 9.26 10.59
C HIS A 290 -15.24 10.37 10.87
N ASP A 291 -16.50 10.21 10.45
CA ASP A 291 -17.57 11.13 10.79
C ASP A 291 -17.85 11.16 12.31
N LEU A 292 -17.84 10.01 12.97
CA LEU A 292 -17.97 9.94 14.42
C LEU A 292 -16.76 10.62 15.10
N ALA A 293 -15.54 10.39 14.64
CA ALA A 293 -14.34 11.05 15.15
C ALA A 293 -14.42 12.59 15.00
N ARG A 294 -14.90 13.09 13.84
CA ARG A 294 -15.14 14.53 13.61
C ARG A 294 -16.17 15.08 14.61
N ARG A 295 -17.27 14.37 14.84
CA ARG A 295 -18.26 14.79 15.82
C ARG A 295 -17.66 14.82 17.23
N LEU A 296 -16.93 13.80 17.66
CA LEU A 296 -16.33 13.72 18.99
C LEU A 296 -15.31 14.84 19.26
N THR A 297 -14.51 15.20 18.26
CA THR A 297 -13.50 16.26 18.38
C THR A 297 -14.06 17.66 18.10
N ALA A 298 -15.26 17.76 17.57
CA ALA A 298 -15.83 19.01 17.00
C ALA A 298 -14.87 19.65 15.97
N SER A 299 -14.13 18.84 15.23
CA SER A 299 -13.07 19.29 14.33
C SER A 299 -13.22 18.70 12.92
N ASN A 300 -13.04 19.56 11.92
CA ASN A 300 -13.07 19.18 10.52
C ASN A 300 -11.71 18.72 9.98
N HIS A 301 -10.65 18.71 10.80
CA HIS A 301 -9.31 18.30 10.33
C HIS A 301 -9.14 16.79 10.22
N ILE A 302 -10.05 15.99 10.78
CA ILE A 302 -10.03 14.54 10.72
C ILE A 302 -10.32 14.09 9.28
N GLN A 303 -9.32 13.57 8.60
CA GLN A 303 -9.38 13.07 7.23
C GLN A 303 -9.09 11.58 7.19
N ILE A 304 -9.71 10.88 6.24
CA ILE A 304 -9.40 9.48 6.00
C ILE A 304 -8.00 9.40 5.40
N LYS A 305 -7.11 8.68 6.06
CA LYS A 305 -5.76 8.40 5.57
C LYS A 305 -5.66 6.92 5.29
N SER A 306 -5.41 6.57 4.04
CA SER A 306 -5.15 5.19 3.65
C SER A 306 -3.74 4.75 4.02
N ILE A 307 -3.57 3.46 4.29
CA ILE A 307 -2.26 2.85 4.49
C ILE A 307 -1.60 2.62 3.14
N ASP A 308 -0.28 2.70 3.10
CA ASP A 308 0.50 2.27 1.94
C ASP A 308 0.22 0.79 1.64
N PRO A 309 -0.11 0.41 0.39
CA PRO A 309 -0.51 -0.95 0.05
C PRO A 309 0.54 -2.03 0.39
N GLU A 310 1.83 -1.72 0.29
CA GLU A 310 2.89 -2.67 0.67
C GLU A 310 2.92 -2.88 2.18
N ARG A 311 2.72 -1.81 2.96
CA ARG A 311 2.56 -1.89 4.41
C ARG A 311 1.25 -2.55 4.81
N LEU A 312 0.15 -2.28 4.09
CA LEU A 312 -1.13 -2.94 4.33
C LEU A 312 -0.99 -4.45 4.25
N ASN A 313 -0.34 -4.97 3.20
CA ASN A 313 -0.08 -6.40 3.05
C ASN A 313 0.77 -6.97 4.21
N PHE A 314 1.75 -6.22 4.70
CA PHE A 314 2.56 -6.63 5.85
C PHE A 314 1.69 -6.82 7.11
N TYR A 315 0.84 -5.84 7.43
CA TYR A 315 -0.04 -5.92 8.61
C TYR A 315 -1.16 -6.93 8.41
N TRP A 316 -1.68 -7.08 7.20
CA TRP A 316 -2.74 -8.03 6.89
C TRP A 316 -2.28 -9.48 7.11
N ARG A 317 -1.04 -9.79 6.72
CA ARG A 317 -0.40 -11.09 7.01
C ARG A 317 -0.21 -11.36 8.51
N ARG A 318 -0.17 -10.32 9.34
CA ARG A 318 -0.08 -10.45 10.82
C ARG A 318 -1.44 -10.70 11.50
N ALA A 319 -2.55 -10.48 10.82
CA ALA A 319 -3.90 -10.51 11.42
C ALA A 319 -4.63 -11.86 11.33
N ALA A 320 -4.10 -12.87 10.64
CA ALA A 320 -4.74 -14.16 10.44
C ALA A 320 -4.47 -15.13 11.62
N PHE A 321 -5.48 -15.50 12.43
CA PHE A 321 -5.25 -15.97 13.80
C PHE A 321 -5.85 -17.30 14.25
N ASP A 322 -6.65 -17.96 13.47
CA ASP A 322 -7.43 -19.11 13.98
C ASP A 322 -6.69 -20.47 14.02
N ASP A 323 -5.46 -20.54 13.49
CA ASP A 323 -4.66 -21.78 13.49
C ASP A 323 -3.31 -21.55 14.20
N PRO A 324 -2.97 -22.31 15.26
CA PRO A 324 -1.67 -22.19 15.96
C PRO A 324 -0.46 -22.29 15.05
N ARG A 325 -0.55 -23.05 13.96
CA ARG A 325 0.52 -23.18 12.95
C ARG A 325 0.82 -21.88 12.23
N LEU A 326 -0.14 -20.93 12.18
CA LEU A 326 0.06 -19.61 11.58
C LEU A 326 1.10 -18.79 12.34
N PHE A 327 1.19 -18.96 13.66
CA PHE A 327 2.24 -18.35 14.46
C PHE A 327 3.62 -18.93 14.12
N ASP A 328 3.74 -20.26 14.06
CA ASP A 328 5.00 -20.92 13.72
C ASP A 328 5.45 -20.55 12.29
N LEU A 329 4.51 -20.53 11.35
CA LEU A 329 4.77 -20.12 9.97
C LEU A 329 5.34 -18.70 9.89
N ARG A 330 4.82 -17.79 10.69
CA ARG A 330 5.28 -16.40 10.77
C ARG A 330 6.70 -16.33 11.32
N MET A 331 6.97 -16.97 12.43
CA MET A 331 8.29 -16.98 13.04
C MET A 331 9.37 -17.51 12.07
N VAL A 332 9.03 -18.56 11.33
CA VAL A 332 9.92 -19.15 10.31
C VAL A 332 10.13 -18.20 9.14
N ALA A 333 9.08 -17.52 8.69
CA ALA A 333 9.15 -16.55 7.57
C ALA A 333 9.99 -15.31 7.91
N GLU A 334 9.90 -14.82 9.15
CA GLU A 334 10.66 -13.64 9.62
C GLU A 334 12.16 -13.93 9.74
N GLN A 335 12.52 -15.11 10.22
CA GLN A 335 13.92 -15.50 10.42
C GLN A 335 14.71 -15.65 9.10
N SER A 336 14.03 -15.90 7.97
CA SER A 336 14.64 -16.04 6.63
C SER A 336 15.89 -16.92 6.58
N THR A 337 15.93 -17.98 7.40
CA THR A 337 17.04 -18.91 7.50
C THR A 337 16.89 -20.09 6.54
N LEU A 338 17.99 -20.77 6.24
CA LEU A 338 17.96 -22.00 5.41
C LEU A 338 17.09 -23.10 6.04
N ASP A 339 17.13 -23.21 7.36
CA ASP A 339 16.31 -24.18 8.10
C ASP A 339 14.83 -23.78 8.11
N GLY A 340 14.53 -22.48 8.13
CA GLY A 340 13.17 -21.98 7.95
C GLY A 340 12.59 -22.36 6.59
N TRP A 341 13.38 -22.31 5.53
CA TRP A 341 12.91 -22.73 4.19
C TRP A 341 12.65 -24.23 4.11
N LYS A 342 13.50 -25.06 4.77
CA LYS A 342 13.23 -26.50 4.86
C LYS A 342 11.95 -26.80 5.62
N GLN A 343 11.67 -26.02 6.67
CA GLN A 343 10.43 -26.15 7.42
C GLN A 343 9.20 -25.78 6.59
N ILE A 344 9.27 -24.69 5.81
CA ILE A 344 8.21 -24.32 4.87
C ILE A 344 8.00 -25.43 3.83
N GLN A 345 9.07 -26.02 3.30
CA GLN A 345 8.96 -27.15 2.37
C GLN A 345 8.26 -28.34 3.00
N LEU A 346 8.63 -28.71 4.23
CA LEU A 346 7.97 -29.80 4.94
C LEU A 346 6.46 -29.55 5.11
N TRP A 347 6.08 -28.33 5.46
CA TRP A 347 4.67 -27.98 5.59
C TRP A 347 3.92 -27.96 4.24
N LEU A 348 4.58 -27.57 3.16
CA LEU A 348 4.03 -27.67 1.80
C LEU A 348 3.78 -29.12 1.42
N ASP A 349 4.78 -30.00 1.62
CA ASP A 349 4.69 -31.43 1.32
C ASP A 349 3.62 -32.11 2.19
N GLU A 350 3.51 -31.73 3.46
CA GLU A 350 2.46 -32.21 4.39
C GLU A 350 1.07 -31.76 3.95
N ALA A 351 0.92 -30.49 3.59
CA ALA A 351 -0.36 -29.92 3.15
C ALA A 351 -0.83 -30.50 1.80
N GLU A 352 0.10 -30.92 0.94
CA GLU A 352 -0.22 -31.64 -0.30
C GLU A 352 -0.58 -33.10 -0.04
N ALA A 353 0.10 -33.76 0.91
CA ALA A 353 -0.10 -35.17 1.23
C ALA A 353 -1.33 -35.42 2.09
N THR A 354 -1.72 -34.45 2.90
CA THR A 354 -2.91 -34.53 3.77
C THR A 354 -4.08 -33.82 3.12
N ASP A 355 -5.28 -34.33 3.36
CA ASP A 355 -6.52 -33.65 2.96
C ASP A 355 -6.86 -32.51 3.96
N ASP A 356 -5.87 -31.65 4.25
CA ASP A 356 -6.07 -30.50 5.13
C ASP A 356 -7.04 -29.52 4.45
N GLU A 357 -8.24 -29.40 5.02
CA GLU A 357 -9.34 -28.59 4.50
C GLU A 357 -9.38 -27.18 5.09
N ARG A 358 -8.41 -26.78 5.94
CA ARG A 358 -8.40 -25.45 6.57
C ARG A 358 -7.91 -24.38 5.59
N PRO A 359 -8.82 -23.64 4.93
CA PRO A 359 -8.46 -22.79 3.81
C PRO A 359 -7.55 -21.62 4.24
N GLU A 360 -7.67 -21.13 5.48
CA GLU A 360 -6.81 -20.03 5.99
C GLU A 360 -5.35 -20.49 6.12
N TRP A 361 -5.11 -21.69 6.67
CA TRP A 361 -3.78 -22.27 6.74
C TRP A 361 -3.16 -22.48 5.35
N LEU A 362 -3.92 -23.09 4.44
CA LEU A 362 -3.47 -23.34 3.06
C LEU A 362 -3.08 -22.03 2.35
N MET A 363 -3.90 -20.99 2.50
CA MET A 363 -3.64 -19.69 1.89
C MET A 363 -2.45 -18.98 2.53
N ALA A 364 -2.34 -19.00 3.86
CA ALA A 364 -1.21 -18.36 4.57
C ALA A 364 0.12 -19.04 4.23
N LEU A 365 0.13 -20.38 4.14
CA LEU A 365 1.31 -21.14 3.73
C LEU A 365 1.71 -20.83 2.29
N ALA A 366 0.73 -20.74 1.39
CA ALA A 366 0.94 -20.37 0.00
C ALA A 366 1.56 -18.97 -0.14
N GLU A 367 1.01 -17.96 0.54
CA GLU A 367 1.53 -16.59 0.54
C GLU A 367 2.94 -16.51 1.13
N THR A 368 3.20 -17.26 2.20
CA THR A 368 4.53 -17.31 2.82
C THR A 368 5.55 -17.94 1.87
N ALA A 369 5.23 -19.05 1.25
CA ALA A 369 6.08 -19.70 0.26
C ALA A 369 6.38 -18.75 -0.92
N MET A 370 5.37 -18.05 -1.45
CA MET A 370 5.57 -17.06 -2.52
C MET A 370 6.43 -15.87 -2.07
N SER A 371 6.31 -15.43 -0.81
CA SER A 371 7.16 -14.37 -0.27
C SER A 371 8.64 -14.77 -0.23
N VAL A 372 8.95 -16.02 0.09
CA VAL A 372 10.31 -16.58 0.06
C VAL A 372 10.85 -16.58 -1.37
N VAL A 373 10.06 -17.04 -2.34
CA VAL A 373 10.42 -17.06 -3.76
C VAL A 373 10.63 -15.64 -4.33
N SER A 374 9.88 -14.66 -3.83
CA SER A 374 9.94 -13.27 -4.29
C SER A 374 11.13 -12.51 -3.73
N ARG A 375 11.68 -12.90 -2.58
CA ARG A 375 12.90 -12.32 -2.02
C ARG A 375 14.08 -12.66 -2.93
N ARG A 376 14.88 -11.65 -3.31
CA ARG A 376 16.11 -11.84 -4.13
C ARG A 376 17.22 -12.52 -3.31
N ASP A 377 16.98 -13.72 -2.83
CA ASP A 377 18.00 -14.48 -2.14
C ASP A 377 18.67 -15.45 -3.14
N ASN A 378 19.93 -15.18 -3.48
CA ASN A 378 20.74 -15.97 -4.43
C ASN A 378 20.98 -17.43 -3.97
N ARG A 379 20.47 -17.82 -2.79
CA ARG A 379 20.64 -19.17 -2.22
C ARG A 379 19.61 -20.18 -2.74
N LEU A 380 18.49 -19.71 -3.33
CA LEU A 380 17.49 -20.57 -3.96
C LEU A 380 17.87 -20.82 -5.43
N THR A 381 18.01 -22.11 -5.81
CA THR A 381 18.11 -22.44 -7.22
C THR A 381 16.80 -22.16 -7.93
N VAL A 382 16.84 -21.85 -9.24
CA VAL A 382 15.62 -21.59 -10.03
C VAL A 382 14.62 -22.76 -9.91
N ARG A 383 15.12 -24.01 -9.95
CA ARG A 383 14.29 -25.23 -9.84
C ARG A 383 13.62 -25.36 -8.46
N THR A 384 14.32 -25.04 -7.39
CA THR A 384 13.76 -25.07 -6.04
C THR A 384 12.68 -23.99 -5.90
N GLY A 385 12.95 -22.77 -6.42
CA GLY A 385 11.97 -21.68 -6.42
C GLY A 385 10.71 -22.03 -7.22
N GLU A 386 10.84 -22.72 -8.33
CA GLU A 386 9.71 -23.17 -9.16
C GLU A 386 8.85 -24.22 -8.45
N ASN A 387 9.46 -25.16 -7.74
CA ASN A 387 8.71 -26.15 -6.94
C ASN A 387 7.91 -25.47 -5.83
N PHE A 388 8.53 -24.53 -5.08
CA PHE A 388 7.84 -23.74 -4.07
C PHE A 388 6.66 -22.95 -4.63
N ALA A 389 6.88 -22.28 -5.77
CA ALA A 389 5.87 -21.47 -6.42
C ALA A 389 4.67 -22.31 -6.90
N ASN A 390 4.93 -23.49 -7.47
CA ASN A 390 3.88 -24.39 -7.94
C ASN A 390 3.07 -24.99 -6.77
N ALA A 391 3.73 -25.44 -5.69
CA ALA A 391 3.07 -25.92 -4.48
C ALA A 391 2.21 -24.81 -3.86
N ALA A 392 2.76 -23.60 -3.73
CA ALA A 392 2.03 -22.46 -3.21
C ALA A 392 0.76 -22.15 -4.01
N LEU A 393 0.87 -22.14 -5.35
CA LEU A 393 -0.28 -21.91 -6.23
C LEU A 393 -1.34 -23.00 -6.07
N HIS A 394 -0.91 -24.27 -5.96
CA HIS A 394 -1.82 -25.37 -5.74
C HIS A 394 -2.65 -25.20 -4.45
N LEU A 395 -1.97 -24.88 -3.34
CA LEU A 395 -2.62 -24.65 -2.06
C LEU A 395 -3.54 -23.42 -2.06
N ALA A 396 -3.12 -22.32 -2.69
CA ALA A 396 -3.94 -21.12 -2.82
C ALA A 396 -5.23 -21.39 -3.63
N ARG A 397 -5.13 -22.19 -4.71
CA ARG A 397 -6.31 -22.62 -5.48
C ARG A 397 -7.20 -23.56 -4.68
N LYS A 398 -6.63 -24.48 -3.88
CA LYS A 398 -7.40 -25.36 -2.99
C LYS A 398 -8.18 -24.52 -1.96
N ALA A 399 -7.54 -23.55 -1.29
CA ALA A 399 -8.19 -22.61 -0.37
C ALA A 399 -9.32 -21.82 -1.04
N TYR A 400 -9.07 -21.30 -2.25
CA TYR A 400 -10.07 -20.58 -3.03
C TYR A 400 -11.28 -21.45 -3.40
N LEU A 401 -11.08 -22.72 -3.75
CA LEU A 401 -12.17 -23.63 -4.09
C LEU A 401 -13.07 -23.94 -2.89
N HIS A 402 -12.52 -23.97 -1.67
CA HIS A 402 -13.31 -24.13 -0.44
C HIS A 402 -14.19 -22.92 -0.17
N GLU A 403 -13.65 -21.70 -0.25
CA GLU A 403 -14.36 -20.47 0.03
C GLU A 403 -14.03 -19.35 -0.99
N PRO A 404 -14.62 -19.42 -2.20
CA PRO A 404 -14.29 -18.46 -3.26
C PRO A 404 -14.48 -16.99 -2.86
N ARG A 405 -15.52 -16.69 -2.08
CA ARG A 405 -15.84 -15.31 -1.66
C ARG A 405 -14.81 -14.72 -0.69
N SER A 406 -14.14 -15.56 0.10
CA SER A 406 -13.16 -15.14 1.10
C SER A 406 -11.75 -15.04 0.55
N TYR A 407 -11.38 -15.92 -0.41
CA TYR A 407 -9.98 -16.08 -0.83
C TYR A 407 -9.65 -15.61 -2.25
N TRP A 408 -10.62 -15.14 -3.05
CA TRP A 408 -10.37 -14.70 -4.43
C TRP A 408 -9.33 -13.58 -4.55
N SER A 409 -9.37 -12.61 -3.65
CA SER A 409 -8.43 -11.48 -3.63
C SER A 409 -7.01 -11.93 -3.25
N ARG A 410 -6.89 -12.86 -2.30
CA ARG A 410 -5.60 -13.43 -1.90
C ARG A 410 -5.02 -14.35 -2.98
N LEU A 411 -5.86 -15.15 -3.64
CA LEU A 411 -5.44 -15.91 -4.82
C LEU A 411 -4.89 -15.01 -5.92
N SER A 412 -5.52 -13.86 -6.15
CA SER A 412 -5.01 -12.87 -7.12
C SER A 412 -3.60 -12.37 -6.77
N LEU A 413 -3.26 -12.22 -5.49
CA LEU A 413 -1.90 -11.83 -5.06
C LEU A 413 -0.89 -12.95 -5.35
N VAL A 414 -1.23 -14.19 -5.04
CA VAL A 414 -0.38 -15.36 -5.35
C VAL A 414 -0.15 -15.47 -6.85
N LEU A 415 -1.18 -15.27 -7.67
CA LEU A 415 -1.07 -15.27 -9.14
C LEU A 415 -0.19 -14.13 -9.66
N ASP A 416 -0.26 -12.92 -9.06
CA ASP A 416 0.62 -11.80 -9.42
C ASP A 416 2.08 -12.08 -9.06
N ASP A 417 2.34 -12.70 -7.92
CA ASP A 417 3.68 -13.14 -7.52
C ASP A 417 4.21 -14.26 -8.44
N MET A 418 3.35 -15.19 -8.86
CA MET A 418 3.68 -16.21 -9.90
C MET A 418 4.08 -15.55 -11.23
N ALA A 419 3.30 -14.55 -11.66
CA ALA A 419 3.61 -13.81 -12.88
C ALA A 419 4.96 -13.08 -12.76
N ALA A 420 5.25 -12.47 -11.60
CA ALA A 420 6.52 -11.83 -11.33
C ALA A 420 7.70 -12.81 -11.32
N PHE A 421 7.51 -13.99 -10.76
CA PHE A 421 8.51 -15.05 -10.75
C PHE A 421 8.86 -15.51 -12.18
N HIS A 422 7.85 -15.89 -12.98
CA HIS A 422 8.05 -16.34 -14.36
C HIS A 422 8.56 -15.23 -15.29
N GLN A 423 8.19 -13.97 -15.03
CA GLN A 423 8.75 -12.83 -15.75
C GLN A 423 10.26 -12.70 -15.53
N ARG A 424 10.74 -12.89 -14.28
CA ARG A 424 12.18 -12.89 -13.96
C ARG A 424 12.91 -14.09 -14.56
N ALA A 425 12.25 -15.25 -14.60
CA ALA A 425 12.78 -16.48 -15.21
C ALA A 425 12.78 -16.45 -16.76
N GLY A 426 12.26 -15.38 -17.38
CA GLY A 426 12.17 -15.28 -18.85
C GLY A 426 11.00 -16.01 -19.47
N SER A 427 10.17 -16.72 -18.70
CA SER A 427 9.00 -17.48 -19.15
C SER A 427 7.79 -16.56 -19.34
N LEU A 428 7.87 -15.61 -20.28
CA LEU A 428 6.93 -14.48 -20.44
C LEU A 428 5.51 -14.93 -20.78
N GLU A 429 5.31 -15.99 -21.57
CA GLU A 429 3.97 -16.50 -21.91
C GLU A 429 3.26 -17.06 -20.68
N VAL A 430 3.99 -17.79 -19.83
CA VAL A 430 3.44 -18.32 -18.56
C VAL A 430 3.08 -17.16 -17.61
N ALA A 431 3.98 -16.18 -17.51
CA ALA A 431 3.73 -14.99 -16.71
C ALA A 431 2.48 -14.21 -17.20
N LEU A 432 2.26 -14.12 -18.52
CA LEU A 432 1.09 -13.51 -19.13
C LEU A 432 -0.21 -14.23 -18.74
N GLY A 433 -0.17 -15.56 -18.69
CA GLY A 433 -1.30 -16.39 -18.24
C GLY A 433 -1.71 -16.05 -16.82
N TYR A 434 -0.77 -16.07 -15.89
CA TYR A 434 -1.03 -15.80 -14.46
C TYR A 434 -1.51 -14.36 -14.19
N VAL A 435 -0.88 -13.35 -14.80
CA VAL A 435 -1.32 -11.97 -14.58
C VAL A 435 -2.70 -11.70 -15.20
N SER A 436 -3.06 -12.40 -16.28
CA SER A 436 -4.37 -12.28 -16.91
C SER A 436 -5.47 -12.92 -16.06
N GLU A 437 -5.18 -14.09 -15.45
CA GLU A 437 -6.07 -14.74 -14.48
C GLU A 437 -6.26 -13.84 -13.25
N ALA A 438 -5.17 -13.33 -12.67
CA ALA A 438 -5.22 -12.41 -11.53
C ALA A 438 -6.09 -11.17 -11.82
N ALA A 439 -5.91 -10.51 -12.96
CA ALA A 439 -6.70 -9.35 -13.35
C ALA A 439 -8.17 -9.68 -13.60
N GLY A 440 -8.46 -10.91 -14.04
CA GLY A 440 -9.82 -11.43 -14.24
C GLY A 440 -10.61 -11.51 -12.94
N LEU A 441 -9.97 -11.89 -11.84
CA LEU A 441 -10.60 -11.98 -10.51
C LEU A 441 -11.13 -10.63 -10.01
N TRP A 442 -10.52 -9.51 -10.42
CA TRP A 442 -10.94 -8.14 -10.04
C TRP A 442 -11.93 -7.50 -11.01
N ARG A 443 -12.43 -8.22 -12.04
CA ARG A 443 -13.24 -7.62 -13.12
C ARG A 443 -14.53 -7.01 -12.60
N ASP A 444 -15.19 -7.71 -11.69
CA ASP A 444 -16.53 -7.36 -11.20
C ASP A 444 -16.50 -6.57 -9.89
N ASP A 445 -15.29 -6.32 -9.34
CA ASP A 445 -15.13 -5.50 -8.15
C ASP A 445 -15.26 -4.02 -8.50
N ALA A 446 -16.37 -3.41 -8.07
CA ALA A 446 -16.67 -2.00 -8.29
C ALA A 446 -16.02 -1.06 -7.26
N THR A 447 -15.33 -1.58 -6.23
CA THR A 447 -14.66 -0.78 -5.21
C THR A 447 -13.46 -0.02 -5.77
N SER A 448 -13.08 1.05 -5.15
CA SER A 448 -11.86 1.80 -5.52
C SER A 448 -10.60 0.93 -5.38
N THR A 449 -10.58 0.07 -4.36
CA THR A 449 -9.52 -0.93 -4.14
C THR A 449 -9.42 -1.92 -5.29
N GLY A 450 -10.53 -2.56 -5.63
CA GLY A 450 -10.54 -3.56 -6.67
C GLY A 450 -10.11 -2.97 -8.01
N ARG A 451 -10.61 -1.78 -8.32
CA ARG A 451 -10.19 -1.03 -9.51
C ARG A 451 -8.69 -0.71 -9.49
N TRP A 452 -8.17 -0.22 -8.37
CA TRP A 452 -6.74 0.07 -8.22
C TRP A 452 -5.89 -1.20 -8.38
N ARG A 453 -6.26 -2.30 -7.72
CA ARG A 453 -5.59 -3.60 -7.86
C ARG A 453 -5.56 -4.06 -9.32
N ARG A 454 -6.72 -4.00 -9.99
CA ARG A 454 -6.82 -4.36 -11.40
C ARG A 454 -5.94 -3.49 -12.30
N ALA A 455 -5.88 -2.17 -12.05
CA ALA A 455 -5.01 -1.28 -12.80
C ALA A 455 -3.53 -1.67 -12.68
N ARG A 456 -3.07 -2.04 -11.48
CA ARG A 456 -1.70 -2.53 -11.25
C ARG A 456 -1.39 -3.84 -12.01
N LEU A 457 -2.33 -4.77 -12.03
CA LEU A 457 -2.21 -6.02 -12.77
C LEU A 457 -2.20 -5.77 -14.29
N LEU A 458 -2.99 -4.84 -14.78
CA LEU A 458 -2.97 -4.43 -16.19
C LEU A 458 -1.64 -3.76 -16.58
N GLU A 459 -1.01 -3.00 -15.69
CA GLU A 459 0.34 -2.47 -15.91
C GLU A 459 1.36 -3.61 -16.11
N ARG A 460 1.37 -4.61 -15.22
CA ARG A 460 2.24 -5.77 -15.36
C ARG A 460 1.96 -6.53 -16.66
N ARG A 461 0.69 -6.77 -16.97
CA ARG A 461 0.26 -7.44 -18.21
C ARG A 461 0.76 -6.69 -19.44
N ALA A 462 0.62 -5.37 -19.47
CA ALA A 462 1.07 -4.52 -20.57
C ALA A 462 2.60 -4.57 -20.74
N ASN A 463 3.34 -4.57 -19.61
CA ASN A 463 4.81 -4.71 -19.63
C ASN A 463 5.24 -6.08 -20.21
N ILE A 464 4.59 -7.18 -19.80
CA ILE A 464 4.88 -8.53 -20.34
C ILE A 464 4.54 -8.58 -21.83
N LEU A 465 3.38 -8.07 -22.26
CA LEU A 465 3.00 -8.01 -23.68
C LEU A 465 3.99 -7.21 -24.51
N SER A 466 4.50 -6.09 -23.97
CA SER A 466 5.58 -5.31 -24.60
C SER A 466 6.85 -6.13 -24.77
N SER A 467 7.25 -6.89 -23.75
CA SER A 467 8.43 -7.75 -23.80
C SER A 467 8.28 -8.92 -24.79
N LEU A 468 7.05 -9.37 -25.04
CA LEU A 468 6.70 -10.38 -26.05
C LEU A 468 6.57 -9.78 -27.47
N GLY A 469 6.75 -8.48 -27.65
CA GLY A 469 6.57 -7.81 -28.93
C GLY A 469 5.12 -7.62 -29.38
N ARG A 470 4.13 -7.93 -28.50
CA ARG A 470 2.71 -7.79 -28.78
C ARG A 470 2.24 -6.35 -28.54
N ARG A 471 2.68 -5.44 -29.44
CA ARG A 471 2.59 -3.98 -29.23
C ARG A 471 1.16 -3.47 -29.09
N ASP A 472 0.23 -3.91 -29.95
CA ASP A 472 -1.16 -3.45 -29.92
C ASP A 472 -1.88 -3.90 -28.64
N ALA A 473 -1.72 -5.18 -28.28
CA ALA A 473 -2.29 -5.71 -27.03
C ALA A 473 -1.73 -5.02 -25.77
N ALA A 474 -0.48 -4.56 -25.81
CA ALA A 474 0.11 -3.77 -24.73
C ALA A 474 -0.55 -2.38 -24.64
N ILE A 475 -0.80 -1.71 -25.76
CA ILE A 475 -1.52 -0.41 -25.79
C ILE A 475 -2.94 -0.58 -25.28
N ASP A 476 -3.65 -1.63 -25.67
CA ASP A 476 -5.01 -1.92 -25.18
C ASP A 476 -5.02 -2.07 -23.66
N ALA A 477 -4.06 -2.82 -23.09
CA ALA A 477 -3.94 -3.01 -21.65
C ALA A 477 -3.63 -1.69 -20.91
N TYR A 478 -2.73 -0.85 -21.44
CA TYR A 478 -2.47 0.49 -20.88
C TYR A 478 -3.69 1.42 -21.00
N THR A 479 -4.43 1.33 -22.09
CA THR A 479 -5.65 2.14 -22.30
C THR A 479 -6.74 1.75 -21.29
N GLU A 480 -6.93 0.44 -21.06
CA GLU A 480 -7.83 -0.06 -20.03
C GLU A 480 -7.40 0.41 -18.63
N MET A 481 -6.11 0.32 -18.31
CA MET A 481 -5.56 0.82 -17.04
C MET A 481 -5.85 2.31 -16.82
N VAL A 482 -5.61 3.14 -17.83
CA VAL A 482 -5.91 4.58 -17.80
C VAL A 482 -7.40 4.85 -17.58
N ALA A 483 -8.28 4.10 -18.25
CA ALA A 483 -9.72 4.21 -18.07
C ALA A 483 -10.16 3.87 -16.63
N ILE A 484 -9.53 2.89 -16.02
CA ILE A 484 -9.78 2.53 -14.62
C ILE A 484 -9.35 3.66 -13.68
N TYR A 485 -8.14 4.21 -13.83
CA TYR A 485 -7.68 5.32 -12.99
C TYR A 485 -8.56 6.57 -13.10
N ARG A 486 -9.13 6.85 -14.29
CA ARG A 486 -10.12 7.94 -14.46
C ARG A 486 -11.37 7.72 -13.62
N ARG A 487 -11.82 6.46 -13.46
CA ARG A 487 -13.00 6.11 -12.65
C ARG A 487 -12.72 6.14 -11.14
N ILE A 488 -11.49 5.86 -10.73
CA ILE A 488 -11.09 5.92 -9.31
C ILE A 488 -11.08 7.38 -8.83
N GLY A 489 -10.54 8.30 -9.63
CA GLY A 489 -10.34 9.69 -9.23
C GLY A 489 -9.21 9.86 -8.21
N ARG A 490 -8.84 11.12 -7.90
CA ARG A 490 -7.70 11.40 -6.99
C ARG A 490 -7.95 10.94 -5.55
N ARG A 491 -9.19 11.04 -5.08
CA ARG A 491 -9.53 10.72 -3.67
C ARG A 491 -9.64 9.23 -3.39
N GLY A 492 -9.86 8.40 -4.42
CA GLY A 492 -9.97 6.94 -4.30
C GLY A 492 -8.66 6.20 -4.37
N LEU A 493 -7.54 6.91 -4.47
CA LEU A 493 -6.22 6.28 -4.54
C LEU A 493 -5.62 6.08 -3.14
N PRO A 494 -4.89 4.98 -2.92
CA PRO A 494 -4.11 4.79 -1.70
C PRO A 494 -3.12 5.92 -1.48
N ALA A 495 -2.81 6.24 -0.21
CA ALA A 495 -1.79 7.23 0.12
C ALA A 495 -0.44 6.86 -0.50
N GLY A 496 0.15 7.82 -1.22
CA GLY A 496 1.40 7.61 -1.94
C GLY A 496 1.24 6.98 -3.32
N SER A 497 0.00 6.84 -3.82
CA SER A 497 -0.31 6.43 -5.19
C SER A 497 -0.88 7.59 -6.03
N GLU A 498 -0.75 8.82 -5.54
CA GLU A 498 -1.37 10.01 -6.15
C GLU A 498 -0.85 10.29 -7.57
N LEU A 499 0.37 9.87 -7.89
CA LEU A 499 0.98 10.01 -9.22
C LEU A 499 0.76 8.79 -10.13
N GLU A 500 0.20 7.68 -9.65
CA GLU A 500 -0.05 6.50 -10.49
C GLU A 500 -0.92 6.78 -11.71
N PRO A 501 -1.99 7.61 -11.65
CA PRO A 501 -2.74 7.98 -12.84
C PRO A 501 -1.93 8.77 -13.87
N ALA A 502 -1.04 9.66 -13.42
CA ALA A 502 -0.15 10.41 -14.31
C ALA A 502 0.91 9.48 -14.93
N ARG A 503 1.46 8.55 -14.14
CA ARG A 503 2.35 7.48 -14.61
C ARG A 503 1.67 6.60 -15.65
N ALA A 504 0.42 6.19 -15.44
CA ALA A 504 -0.35 5.40 -16.38
C ALA A 504 -0.47 6.10 -17.74
N GLN A 505 -0.76 7.40 -17.74
CA GLN A 505 -0.84 8.22 -18.94
C GLN A 505 0.53 8.32 -19.65
N ARG A 506 1.62 8.50 -18.90
CA ARG A 506 2.98 8.53 -19.46
C ARG A 506 3.36 7.19 -20.09
N LEU A 507 3.07 6.08 -19.41
CA LEU A 507 3.37 4.74 -19.94
C LEU A 507 2.62 4.47 -21.25
N LEU A 508 1.36 4.85 -21.31
CA LEU A 508 0.57 4.79 -22.55
C LEU A 508 1.18 5.68 -23.63
N ALA A 509 1.53 6.94 -23.32
CA ALA A 509 2.13 7.86 -24.26
C ALA A 509 3.45 7.29 -24.85
N ARG A 510 4.31 6.70 -24.03
CA ARG A 510 5.56 6.06 -24.50
C ARG A 510 5.31 4.90 -25.45
N LYS A 511 4.30 4.07 -25.21
CA LYS A 511 3.96 2.97 -26.12
C LYS A 511 3.37 3.45 -27.43
N LEU A 512 2.58 4.51 -27.40
CA LEU A 512 2.08 5.18 -28.60
C LEU A 512 3.20 5.83 -29.41
N MET A 513 4.22 6.42 -28.75
CA MET A 513 5.42 6.95 -29.40
C MET A 513 6.20 5.85 -30.14
N GLU A 514 6.39 4.69 -29.48
CA GLU A 514 7.11 3.54 -30.07
C GLU A 514 6.44 3.02 -31.37
N GLN A 515 5.16 3.33 -31.55
CA GLN A 515 4.40 2.99 -32.76
C GLN A 515 4.20 4.18 -33.73
N GLY A 516 4.77 5.34 -33.41
CA GLY A 516 4.62 6.54 -34.24
C GLY A 516 3.27 7.25 -34.12
N HIS A 517 2.44 6.88 -33.13
CA HIS A 517 1.14 7.52 -32.89
C HIS A 517 1.30 8.82 -32.06
N TRP A 518 2.01 9.80 -32.61
CA TRP A 518 2.46 11.00 -31.92
C TRP A 518 1.32 11.87 -31.35
N LEU A 519 0.21 12.04 -32.08
CA LEU A 519 -0.93 12.84 -31.63
C LEU A 519 -1.64 12.19 -30.43
N ALA A 520 -1.85 10.88 -30.45
CA ALA A 520 -2.42 10.16 -29.32
C ALA A 520 -1.50 10.16 -28.11
N ALA A 521 -0.17 10.06 -28.34
CA ALA A 521 0.83 10.21 -27.30
C ALA A 521 0.80 11.62 -26.67
N LEU A 522 0.62 12.67 -27.50
CA LEU A 522 0.49 14.04 -27.04
C LEU A 522 -0.75 14.24 -26.15
N GLU A 523 -1.90 13.70 -26.53
CA GLU A 523 -3.09 13.75 -25.70
C GLU A 523 -2.84 13.11 -24.32
N SER A 524 -2.28 11.91 -24.30
CA SER A 524 -2.00 11.19 -23.06
C SER A 524 -1.01 11.95 -22.16
N ILE A 525 0.10 12.44 -22.69
CA ILE A 525 1.09 13.14 -21.88
C ILE A 525 0.59 14.50 -21.38
N ASN A 526 -0.25 15.19 -22.13
CA ASN A 526 -0.88 16.43 -21.71
C ASN A 526 -1.83 16.21 -20.50
N VAL A 527 -2.50 15.07 -20.45
CA VAL A 527 -3.29 14.68 -19.27
C VAL A 527 -2.37 14.44 -18.07
N ALA A 528 -1.25 13.73 -18.25
CA ALA A 528 -0.25 13.54 -17.19
C ALA A 528 0.29 14.87 -16.68
N MET A 529 0.64 15.79 -17.57
CA MET A 529 1.12 17.15 -17.24
C MET A 529 0.12 17.94 -16.39
N LYS A 530 -1.17 17.84 -16.69
CA LYS A 530 -2.22 18.47 -15.87
C LYS A 530 -2.32 17.86 -14.48
N MET A 531 -2.11 16.54 -14.36
CA MET A 531 -2.19 15.83 -13.08
C MET A 531 -1.04 16.21 -12.14
N ILE A 532 0.17 16.42 -12.66
CA ILE A 532 1.32 16.87 -11.88
C ILE A 532 1.30 18.38 -11.57
N GLY A 533 0.44 19.16 -12.23
CA GLY A 533 0.35 20.61 -12.08
C GLY A 533 0.00 21.12 -10.68
N GLU A 534 -0.58 20.27 -9.84
CA GLU A 534 -0.97 20.51 -8.44
C GLU A 534 -0.47 19.41 -7.50
N PRO A 535 0.82 19.11 -7.41
CA PRO A 535 1.30 18.14 -6.46
C PRO A 535 1.34 18.77 -5.07
N GLY A 536 0.91 18.00 -4.07
CA GLY A 536 1.29 18.25 -2.69
C GLY A 536 2.82 18.09 -2.51
N PRO A 537 3.36 18.32 -1.32
CA PRO A 537 4.80 18.20 -1.07
C PRO A 537 5.29 16.80 -1.46
N LEU A 538 6.22 16.74 -2.42
CA LEU A 538 6.88 15.52 -2.85
C LEU A 538 7.72 14.96 -1.69
N LYS A 539 7.38 13.75 -1.24
CA LYS A 539 8.03 13.13 -0.08
C LYS A 539 8.92 11.94 -0.44
N ARG A 540 8.92 11.48 -1.70
CA ARG A 540 9.60 10.25 -2.12
C ARG A 540 10.43 10.48 -3.38
N ASP A 541 11.63 9.90 -3.41
CA ASP A 541 12.49 9.92 -4.59
C ASP A 541 11.81 9.33 -5.84
N ARG A 542 10.96 8.33 -5.65
CA ARG A 542 10.16 7.72 -6.72
C ARG A 542 9.21 8.72 -7.39
N ASP A 543 8.58 9.60 -6.62
CA ASP A 543 7.63 10.60 -7.14
C ASP A 543 8.37 11.67 -7.94
N VAL A 544 9.56 12.04 -7.47
CA VAL A 544 10.46 12.96 -8.18
C VAL A 544 10.90 12.36 -9.51
N ALA A 545 11.31 11.11 -9.54
CA ALA A 545 11.70 10.40 -10.76
C ALA A 545 10.55 10.34 -11.78
N GLU A 546 9.34 10.02 -11.31
CA GLU A 546 8.16 9.95 -12.18
C GLU A 546 7.82 11.31 -12.81
N ILE A 547 7.95 12.40 -12.05
CA ILE A 547 7.73 13.76 -12.58
C ILE A 547 8.76 14.09 -13.64
N ILE A 548 10.05 13.79 -13.40
CA ILE A 548 11.11 13.97 -14.41
C ILE A 548 10.77 13.20 -15.67
N ASP A 549 10.35 11.95 -15.56
CA ASP A 549 9.97 11.11 -16.69
C ASP A 549 8.77 11.67 -17.47
N ILE A 550 7.78 12.26 -16.80
CA ILE A 550 6.64 12.91 -17.47
C ILE A 550 7.10 14.14 -18.25
N LEU A 551 7.92 14.99 -17.61
CA LEU A 551 8.44 16.23 -18.22
C LEU A 551 9.32 15.92 -19.45
N THR A 552 10.20 14.94 -19.33
CA THR A 552 11.09 14.53 -20.41
C THR A 552 10.32 13.85 -21.55
N THR A 553 9.33 13.01 -21.26
CA THR A 553 8.46 12.41 -22.28
C THR A 553 7.69 13.50 -23.05
N ARG A 554 7.24 14.58 -22.39
CA ARG A 554 6.58 15.70 -23.07
C ARG A 554 7.51 16.43 -24.03
N LEU A 555 8.80 16.60 -23.69
CA LEU A 555 9.81 17.17 -24.58
C LEU A 555 10.04 16.26 -25.80
N GLN A 556 10.20 14.97 -25.60
CA GLN A 556 10.41 13.98 -26.67
C GLN A 556 9.25 13.99 -27.69
N ILE A 557 8.01 14.06 -27.21
CA ILE A 557 6.83 14.16 -28.11
C ILE A 557 6.83 15.46 -28.89
N ALA A 558 7.27 16.58 -28.29
CA ALA A 558 7.26 17.88 -28.95
C ALA A 558 8.21 17.94 -30.16
N VAL A 559 9.23 17.11 -30.23
CA VAL A 559 10.13 16.99 -31.39
C VAL A 559 9.40 16.46 -32.63
N HIS A 560 8.32 15.69 -32.42
CA HIS A 560 7.61 14.97 -33.48
C HIS A 560 6.19 15.51 -33.78
N THR A 561 5.78 16.56 -33.05
CA THR A 561 4.44 17.14 -33.20
C THR A 561 4.55 18.62 -33.53
N GLU A 562 3.72 19.09 -34.47
CA GLU A 562 3.69 20.46 -34.95
C GLU A 562 2.65 21.34 -34.23
N ASP A 563 1.88 20.78 -33.25
CA ASP A 563 0.80 21.48 -32.57
C ASP A 563 1.19 22.71 -31.76
N GLU A 564 2.44 22.73 -31.24
CA GLU A 564 3.02 23.85 -30.53
C GLU A 564 4.48 24.04 -30.94
N THR A 565 4.98 25.27 -30.95
CA THR A 565 6.42 25.48 -31.14
C THR A 565 7.17 24.80 -30.00
N PHE A 566 8.25 24.09 -30.31
CA PHE A 566 9.07 23.39 -29.32
C PHE A 566 9.51 24.32 -28.18
N ASP A 567 9.84 25.57 -28.48
CA ASP A 567 10.27 26.57 -27.48
C ASP A 567 9.19 26.86 -26.44
N ARG A 568 7.92 26.91 -26.86
CA ARG A 568 6.79 27.10 -25.93
C ARG A 568 6.60 25.90 -25.00
N VAL A 569 6.76 24.69 -25.52
CA VAL A 569 6.73 23.47 -24.73
C VAL A 569 7.90 23.42 -23.75
N ALA A 570 9.12 23.71 -24.23
CA ALA A 570 10.32 23.77 -23.43
C ALA A 570 10.17 24.76 -22.26
N HIS A 571 9.67 25.97 -22.54
CA HIS A 571 9.44 26.97 -21.50
C HIS A 571 8.41 26.49 -20.46
N THR A 572 7.34 25.83 -20.90
CA THR A 572 6.31 25.29 -20.00
C THR A 572 6.87 24.16 -19.13
N VAL A 573 7.66 23.25 -19.70
CA VAL A 573 8.31 22.14 -19.00
C VAL A 573 9.28 22.66 -17.96
N LEU A 574 10.17 23.59 -18.33
CA LEU A 574 11.16 24.18 -17.42
C LEU A 574 10.50 24.95 -16.26
N ARG A 575 9.46 25.74 -16.55
CA ARG A 575 8.69 26.43 -15.51
C ARG A 575 8.03 25.44 -14.55
N THR A 576 7.51 24.34 -15.05
CA THR A 576 6.91 23.27 -14.23
C THR A 576 7.97 22.58 -13.39
N ALA A 577 9.11 22.22 -13.98
CA ALA A 577 10.26 21.64 -13.27
C ALA A 577 10.76 22.57 -12.14
N GLY A 578 10.91 23.86 -12.42
CA GLY A 578 11.34 24.86 -11.43
C GLY A 578 10.39 25.03 -10.25
N ARG A 579 9.08 24.76 -10.47
CA ARG A 579 8.05 24.87 -9.44
C ARG A 579 7.93 23.61 -8.57
N ILE A 580 8.14 22.42 -9.15
CA ILE A 580 7.78 21.14 -8.54
C ILE A 580 9.00 20.38 -8.03
N LEU A 581 10.12 20.39 -8.78
CA LEU A 581 11.29 19.59 -8.43
C LEU A 581 12.07 20.25 -7.28
N PRO A 582 12.47 19.45 -6.26
CA PRO A 582 13.00 19.98 -5.01
C PRO A 582 14.44 20.54 -5.11
N GLY A 583 15.26 20.04 -6.04
CA GLY A 583 16.68 20.37 -6.13
C GLY A 583 17.15 20.72 -7.53
N ASP A 584 18.35 21.30 -7.61
CA ASP A 584 18.97 21.68 -8.90
C ASP A 584 19.40 20.43 -9.68
N GLY A 585 19.85 19.36 -9.02
CA GLY A 585 20.25 18.12 -9.67
C GLY A 585 19.10 17.42 -10.41
N GLU A 586 17.88 17.49 -9.88
CA GLU A 586 16.67 16.97 -10.54
C GLU A 586 16.26 17.84 -11.73
N ARG A 587 16.40 19.16 -11.61
CA ARG A 587 16.14 20.12 -12.69
C ARG A 587 17.15 19.95 -13.82
N ASP A 588 18.42 19.70 -13.51
CA ASP A 588 19.47 19.44 -14.49
C ASP A 588 19.18 18.20 -15.35
N LYS A 589 18.54 17.17 -14.81
CA LYS A 589 18.10 16.01 -15.61
C LYS A 589 17.12 16.42 -16.71
N VAL A 590 16.18 17.31 -16.40
CA VAL A 590 15.22 17.84 -17.38
C VAL A 590 15.91 18.75 -18.39
N LEU A 591 16.86 19.57 -17.96
CA LEU A 591 17.65 20.43 -18.84
C LEU A 591 18.50 19.63 -19.84
N ARG A 592 19.17 18.56 -19.38
CA ARG A 592 19.95 17.66 -20.25
C ARG A 592 19.07 17.02 -21.32
N GLU A 593 17.87 16.57 -20.96
CA GLU A 593 16.91 16.05 -21.92
C GLU A 593 16.42 17.10 -22.90
N LEU A 594 16.20 18.33 -22.45
CA LEU A 594 15.85 19.43 -23.33
C LEU A 594 16.92 19.67 -24.39
N PHE A 595 18.20 19.68 -24.02
CA PHE A 595 19.29 19.86 -24.97
C PHE A 595 19.34 18.73 -26.00
N LEU A 596 19.09 17.48 -25.56
CA LEU A 596 19.03 16.35 -26.45
C LEU A 596 17.87 16.45 -27.44
N CYS A 597 16.68 16.83 -26.99
CA CYS A 597 15.52 17.06 -27.85
C CYS A 597 15.73 18.23 -28.82
N GLN A 598 16.39 19.31 -28.39
CA GLN A 598 16.75 20.42 -29.25
C GLN A 598 17.74 19.97 -30.35
N SER A 599 18.74 19.19 -30.00
CA SER A 599 19.66 18.61 -30.98
C SER A 599 18.94 17.75 -32.00
N GLU A 600 18.02 16.89 -31.57
CA GLU A 600 17.22 16.06 -32.48
C GLU A 600 16.36 16.90 -33.43
N LEU A 601 15.73 17.94 -32.91
CA LEU A 601 14.93 18.85 -33.73
C LEU A 601 15.77 19.57 -34.79
N LEU A 602 16.96 20.10 -34.41
CA LEU A 602 17.92 20.75 -35.31
C LEU A 602 18.41 19.78 -36.40
N ALA A 603 18.72 18.53 -36.01
CA ALA A 603 19.15 17.49 -36.95
C ALA A 603 18.04 17.18 -37.98
N ARG A 604 16.78 17.11 -37.57
CA ARG A 604 15.63 16.94 -38.48
C ARG A 604 15.45 18.13 -39.45
N GLN A 605 15.83 19.33 -39.04
CA GLN A 605 15.83 20.53 -39.87
C GLN A 605 17.06 20.64 -40.79
N GLY A 606 17.98 19.65 -40.76
CA GLY A 606 19.22 19.65 -41.54
C GLY A 606 20.32 20.50 -40.96
N GLN A 607 20.17 21.06 -39.76
CA GLN A 607 21.14 21.92 -39.07
C GLN A 607 22.10 21.07 -38.22
N PHE A 608 22.84 20.13 -38.85
CA PHE A 608 23.61 19.10 -38.14
C PHE A 608 24.72 19.66 -37.25
N ASN A 609 25.42 20.73 -37.68
CA ASN A 609 26.50 21.33 -36.88
C ASN A 609 25.97 21.99 -35.61
N GLU A 610 24.82 22.66 -35.67
CA GLU A 610 24.16 23.22 -34.49
C GLU A 610 23.64 22.16 -33.56
N ALA A 611 23.12 21.06 -34.13
CA ALA A 611 22.66 19.86 -33.36
C ALA A 611 23.83 19.25 -32.57
N LEU A 612 25.01 19.10 -33.16
CA LEU A 612 26.21 18.58 -32.50
C LEU A 612 26.70 19.52 -31.40
N LEU A 613 26.79 20.81 -31.68
CA LEU A 613 27.14 21.82 -30.66
C LEU A 613 26.22 21.80 -29.45
N ARG A 614 24.93 21.49 -29.66
CA ARG A 614 23.97 21.40 -28.56
C ARG A 614 24.25 20.18 -27.66
N ILE A 615 24.63 19.02 -28.20
CA ILE A 615 25.08 17.86 -27.41
C ILE A 615 26.38 18.16 -26.69
N GLU A 616 27.36 18.78 -27.35
CA GLU A 616 28.67 19.11 -26.80
C GLU A 616 28.60 20.17 -25.67
N SER A 617 27.53 20.96 -25.63
CA SER A 617 27.26 21.86 -24.50
C SER A 617 26.79 21.19 -23.22
N THR A 618 26.51 19.88 -23.24
CA THR A 618 26.13 19.12 -22.06
C THR A 618 27.37 18.56 -21.31
N PRO A 619 27.26 18.23 -20.02
CA PRO A 619 28.36 17.62 -19.26
C PRO A 619 28.88 16.31 -19.90
N ILE A 620 30.18 16.03 -19.74
CA ILE A 620 30.86 14.89 -20.38
C ILE A 620 30.24 13.55 -19.96
N ASP A 621 29.87 13.40 -18.68
CA ASP A 621 29.21 12.20 -18.17
C ASP A 621 27.86 11.94 -18.85
N PHE A 622 27.16 12.98 -19.25
CA PHE A 622 25.91 12.88 -20.01
C PHE A 622 26.16 12.52 -21.47
N GLN A 623 27.21 13.08 -22.09
CA GLN A 623 27.59 12.78 -23.47
C GLN A 623 27.98 11.30 -23.68
N GLN A 624 28.46 10.63 -22.63
CA GLN A 624 28.83 9.21 -22.65
C GLN A 624 27.63 8.25 -22.46
N LEU A 625 26.43 8.75 -22.17
CA LEU A 625 25.26 7.89 -22.05
C LEU A 625 24.94 7.24 -23.40
N PRO A 626 24.67 5.92 -23.46
CA PRO A 626 24.46 5.17 -24.71
C PRO A 626 23.48 5.86 -25.67
N ARG A 627 22.39 6.39 -25.15
CA ARG A 627 21.37 7.10 -25.94
C ARG A 627 21.92 8.37 -26.59
N VAL A 628 22.72 9.13 -25.87
CA VAL A 628 23.32 10.38 -26.38
C VAL A 628 24.37 10.09 -27.43
N VAL A 629 25.18 9.05 -27.19
CA VAL A 629 26.18 8.55 -28.17
C VAL A 629 25.49 8.15 -29.47
N LEU A 630 24.39 7.37 -29.41
CA LEU A 630 23.65 6.96 -30.60
C LEU A 630 23.07 8.13 -31.36
N GLN A 631 22.48 9.12 -30.69
CA GLN A 631 21.97 10.32 -31.32
C GLN A 631 23.08 11.17 -31.95
N ARG A 632 24.23 11.30 -31.27
CA ARG A 632 25.39 12.00 -31.80
C ARG A 632 25.95 11.29 -33.05
N ALA A 633 26.06 9.97 -33.01
CA ALA A 633 26.51 9.16 -34.14
C ALA A 633 25.56 9.26 -35.35
N ASP A 634 24.25 9.21 -35.11
CA ASP A 634 23.25 9.39 -36.19
C ASP A 634 23.32 10.81 -36.77
N THR A 635 23.51 11.84 -35.95
CA THR A 635 23.68 13.22 -36.42
C THR A 635 24.96 13.40 -37.24
N LEU A 636 26.09 12.77 -36.83
CA LEU A 636 27.35 12.77 -37.55
C LEU A 636 27.21 12.08 -38.93
N LEU A 637 26.56 10.94 -39.00
CA LEU A 637 26.27 10.23 -40.24
C LEU A 637 25.45 11.07 -41.22
N ASN A 638 24.40 11.72 -40.70
CA ASN A 638 23.56 12.56 -41.51
C ASN A 638 24.27 13.86 -41.95
N ALA A 639 25.32 14.29 -41.22
CA ALA A 639 26.21 15.37 -41.58
C ALA A 639 27.33 15.00 -42.59
N GLY A 640 27.42 13.73 -42.98
CA GLY A 640 28.52 13.21 -43.84
C GLY A 640 29.86 13.09 -43.09
N ARG A 641 29.87 13.03 -41.75
CA ARG A 641 31.05 12.88 -40.88
C ARG A 641 31.19 11.46 -40.41
N GLU A 642 31.28 10.52 -41.35
CA GLU A 642 31.19 9.08 -41.14
C GLU A 642 32.32 8.51 -40.27
N SER A 643 33.55 9.02 -40.45
CA SER A 643 34.72 8.59 -39.66
C SER A 643 34.55 8.91 -38.19
N GLU A 644 34.06 10.07 -37.85
CA GLU A 644 33.83 10.49 -36.46
C GLU A 644 32.67 9.71 -35.83
N ALA A 645 31.61 9.44 -36.59
CA ALA A 645 30.51 8.59 -36.11
C ALA A 645 31.00 7.19 -35.78
N ALA A 646 31.90 6.72 -36.56
CA ALA A 646 32.56 5.46 -36.45
C ALA A 646 33.36 5.31 -35.18
N GLU A 647 34.32 6.21 -34.99
CA GLU A 647 35.16 6.23 -33.79
C GLU A 647 34.33 6.30 -32.54
N LEU A 648 33.29 7.13 -32.53
CA LEU A 648 32.37 7.28 -31.42
C LEU A 648 31.60 5.98 -31.08
N LEU A 649 31.14 5.26 -32.08
CA LEU A 649 30.43 3.97 -31.88
C LEU A 649 31.37 2.89 -31.38
N ILE A 650 32.63 2.82 -31.90
CA ILE A 650 33.65 1.87 -31.44
C ILE A 650 33.98 2.13 -29.98
N GLU A 651 34.32 3.36 -29.63
CA GLU A 651 34.65 3.73 -28.26
C GLU A 651 33.50 3.38 -27.31
N SER A 652 32.24 3.59 -27.73
CA SER A 652 31.07 3.22 -26.93
C SER A 652 30.98 1.72 -26.68
N VAL A 653 31.27 0.90 -27.69
CA VAL A 653 31.24 -0.56 -27.56
C VAL A 653 32.43 -1.08 -26.73
N GLU A 654 33.61 -0.53 -26.90
CA GLU A 654 34.78 -0.83 -26.06
C GLU A 654 34.56 -0.50 -24.60
N ASN A 655 33.82 0.56 -24.33
CA ASN A 655 33.39 0.97 -22.97
C ASN A 655 32.19 0.13 -22.43
N GLY A 656 31.77 -0.94 -23.14
CA GLY A 656 30.75 -1.89 -22.66
C GLY A 656 29.29 -1.43 -22.86
N ALA A 657 29.05 -0.51 -23.79
CA ALA A 657 27.68 -0.13 -24.11
C ALA A 657 26.91 -1.30 -24.76
N PRO A 658 25.60 -1.50 -24.42
CA PRO A 658 24.83 -2.61 -24.95
C PRO A 658 24.58 -2.47 -26.46
N LEU A 659 24.74 -3.54 -27.18
CA LEU A 659 24.48 -3.63 -28.63
C LEU A 659 22.98 -3.75 -28.87
N THR A 660 22.30 -2.62 -28.96
CA THR A 660 20.87 -2.54 -29.26
C THR A 660 20.61 -2.66 -30.77
N GLU A 661 19.39 -2.92 -31.21
CA GLU A 661 19.00 -2.94 -32.62
C GLU A 661 19.32 -1.59 -33.31
N GLN A 662 19.15 -0.48 -32.59
CA GLN A 662 19.51 0.86 -33.06
C GLN A 662 21.05 1.03 -33.23
N THR A 663 21.83 0.51 -32.28
CA THR A 663 23.29 0.50 -32.37
C THR A 663 23.73 -0.29 -33.62
N LEU A 664 23.13 -1.44 -33.88
CA LEU A 664 23.44 -2.29 -35.05
C LEU A 664 23.04 -1.62 -36.34
N ASP A 665 21.94 -0.89 -36.41
CA ASP A 665 21.53 -0.13 -37.59
C ASP A 665 22.51 1.00 -37.91
N LEU A 666 22.94 1.74 -36.91
CA LEU A 666 23.97 2.77 -37.09
C LEU A 666 25.30 2.19 -37.58
N PHE A 667 25.73 1.04 -37.02
CA PHE A 667 26.91 0.33 -37.52
C PHE A 667 26.74 -0.10 -38.99
N ARG A 668 25.58 -0.61 -39.41
CA ARG A 668 25.34 -0.96 -40.81
C ARG A 668 25.46 0.26 -41.73
N ARG A 669 24.95 1.43 -41.31
CA ARG A 669 25.05 2.66 -42.07
C ARG A 669 26.47 3.18 -42.15
N VAL A 670 27.23 3.15 -41.07
CA VAL A 670 28.66 3.48 -41.04
C VAL A 670 29.46 2.58 -41.94
N LEU A 671 29.17 1.28 -41.97
CA LEU A 671 29.84 0.29 -42.80
C LEU A 671 29.54 0.44 -44.27
N ALA A 672 28.40 1.05 -44.62
CA ALA A 672 28.12 1.35 -46.05
C ALA A 672 29.11 2.35 -46.63
N SER A 673 29.83 3.14 -45.80
CA SER A 673 30.77 4.18 -46.23
C SER A 673 32.27 3.80 -46.24
N SER A 674 32.67 2.57 -45.89
CA SER A 674 33.86 1.80 -46.28
C SER A 674 35.26 2.02 -45.71
N GLU A 675 35.75 3.12 -45.28
CA GLU A 675 37.19 3.25 -44.94
C GLU A 675 37.62 2.61 -43.60
N HIS A 676 36.69 2.25 -42.70
CA HIS A 676 37.00 1.77 -41.35
C HIS A 676 36.36 0.41 -40.99
N ALA A 677 35.92 -0.35 -41.99
CA ALA A 677 35.20 -1.62 -41.77
C ALA A 677 35.95 -2.67 -40.93
N GLU A 678 37.29 -2.70 -40.98
CA GLU A 678 38.10 -3.64 -40.18
C GLU A 678 38.12 -3.31 -38.70
N GLN A 679 38.29 -2.03 -38.34
CA GLN A 679 38.31 -1.61 -36.95
C GLN A 679 36.95 -1.85 -36.26
N TYR A 680 35.85 -1.66 -36.99
CA TYR A 680 34.50 -1.97 -36.50
C TYR A 680 34.28 -3.45 -36.27
N PHE A 681 34.89 -4.25 -37.12
CA PHE A 681 34.79 -5.69 -37.01
C PHE A 681 35.47 -6.21 -35.76
N ASP A 682 36.68 -5.74 -35.45
CA ASP A 682 37.39 -6.11 -34.23
C ASP A 682 36.70 -5.66 -32.96
N ALA A 683 36.11 -4.47 -32.92
CA ALA A 683 35.30 -3.97 -31.80
C ALA A 683 34.01 -4.81 -31.60
N LEU A 684 33.33 -5.16 -32.70
CA LEU A 684 32.15 -6.04 -32.65
C LEU A 684 32.50 -7.45 -32.19
N LEU A 685 33.64 -8.02 -32.60
CA LEU A 685 34.12 -9.32 -32.17
C LEU A 685 34.46 -9.35 -30.67
N SER A 686 35.09 -8.29 -30.17
CA SER A 686 35.37 -8.16 -28.75
C SER A 686 34.08 -8.16 -27.92
N SER A 687 33.08 -7.45 -28.37
CA SER A 687 31.76 -7.40 -27.69
C SER A 687 30.96 -8.69 -27.81
N LEU A 688 31.11 -9.43 -28.91
CA LEU A 688 30.49 -10.76 -29.10
C LEU A 688 31.05 -11.82 -28.16
N SER A 689 32.33 -11.75 -27.82
CA SER A 689 32.92 -12.68 -26.86
C SER A 689 32.36 -12.59 -25.45
N SER A 690 31.70 -11.48 -25.12
CA SER A 690 31.07 -11.18 -23.83
C SER A 690 29.54 -11.21 -23.85
N ALA A 691 28.89 -11.39 -25.01
CA ALA A 691 27.45 -11.28 -25.16
C ALA A 691 26.70 -12.60 -24.88
N ASP A 692 25.45 -12.47 -24.36
CA ASP A 692 24.55 -13.60 -24.22
C ASP A 692 24.02 -14.11 -25.58
N GLU A 693 23.44 -15.32 -25.60
CA GLU A 693 22.94 -16.00 -26.80
C GLU A 693 21.89 -15.20 -27.59
N LYS A 694 21.05 -14.41 -26.88
CA LYS A 694 20.00 -13.58 -27.47
C LYS A 694 20.55 -12.32 -28.15
N THR A 695 21.61 -11.76 -27.62
CA THR A 695 22.31 -10.61 -28.18
C THR A 695 23.15 -11.09 -29.38
N GLY A 696 23.78 -12.28 -29.30
CA GLY A 696 24.51 -12.90 -30.39
C GLY A 696 23.68 -13.09 -31.65
N SER A 697 22.43 -13.58 -31.54
CA SER A 697 21.56 -13.81 -32.70
C SER A 697 21.19 -12.53 -33.46
N LYS A 698 21.08 -11.39 -32.78
CA LYS A 698 20.77 -10.07 -33.37
C LYS A 698 21.97 -9.45 -34.11
N ILE A 699 23.18 -9.83 -33.75
CA ILE A 699 24.43 -9.31 -34.30
C ILE A 699 24.81 -10.01 -35.58
N VAL A 700 24.40 -11.29 -35.77
CA VAL A 700 24.72 -12.11 -36.96
C VAL A 700 24.46 -11.40 -38.30
N PRO A 701 23.34 -10.71 -38.55
CA PRO A 701 23.13 -9.99 -39.82
C PRO A 701 24.14 -8.87 -40.06
N THR A 702 24.56 -8.17 -39.01
CA THR A 702 25.54 -7.06 -39.08
C THR A 702 26.94 -7.61 -39.39
N ILE A 703 27.32 -8.71 -38.71
CA ILE A 703 28.58 -9.40 -38.99
C ILE A 703 28.61 -9.95 -40.42
N ARG A 704 27.50 -10.50 -40.92
CA ARG A 704 27.41 -10.98 -42.32
C ARG A 704 27.64 -9.85 -43.32
N THR A 705 27.04 -8.70 -43.12
CA THR A 705 27.23 -7.50 -43.95
C THR A 705 28.70 -7.04 -43.95
N LEU A 706 29.34 -7.03 -42.75
CA LEU A 706 30.75 -6.75 -42.56
C LEU A 706 31.63 -7.72 -43.29
N THR A 707 31.39 -9.05 -43.11
CA THR A 707 32.17 -10.11 -43.72
C THR A 707 32.11 -10.05 -45.24
N ASP A 708 30.91 -9.79 -45.79
CA ASP A 708 30.74 -9.69 -47.25
C ASP A 708 31.50 -8.47 -47.81
N LYS A 709 31.58 -7.37 -47.09
CA LYS A 709 32.31 -6.18 -47.49
C LYS A 709 33.83 -6.40 -47.42
N ILE A 710 34.32 -7.01 -46.34
CA ILE A 710 35.73 -7.38 -46.15
C ILE A 710 36.20 -8.40 -47.24
N LYS A 711 35.33 -9.36 -47.63
CA LYS A 711 35.59 -10.28 -48.73
C LYS A 711 35.73 -9.58 -50.09
N LEU A 712 34.93 -8.56 -50.33
CA LEU A 712 35.01 -7.72 -51.54
C LEU A 712 36.34 -6.97 -51.65
N GLU A 713 36.92 -6.61 -50.49
CA GLU A 713 38.22 -5.91 -50.40
C GLU A 713 39.45 -6.84 -50.34
N ARG A 714 39.31 -8.17 -50.55
CA ARG A 714 40.36 -9.20 -50.58
C ARG A 714 41.17 -9.37 -49.28
N LYS A 715 40.60 -9.18 -48.14
CA LYS A 715 41.25 -9.36 -46.83
C LYS A 715 40.98 -10.74 -46.25
N ASP A 716 41.95 -11.29 -45.48
CA ASP A 716 41.87 -12.65 -44.93
C ASP A 716 40.84 -12.76 -43.80
N VAL A 717 39.75 -13.44 -44.07
CA VAL A 717 38.64 -13.70 -43.14
C VAL A 717 38.72 -15.08 -42.49
N SER A 718 39.83 -15.81 -42.65
CA SER A 718 39.97 -17.20 -42.19
C SER A 718 39.80 -17.40 -40.70
N GLN A 719 40.13 -16.40 -39.88
CA GLN A 719 39.96 -16.44 -38.42
C GLN A 719 38.51 -16.21 -37.95
N LEU A 720 37.64 -15.74 -38.81
CA LEU A 720 36.30 -15.31 -38.52
C LEU A 720 35.24 -16.39 -38.77
N VAL A 721 35.53 -17.29 -39.72
CA VAL A 721 34.62 -18.35 -40.13
C VAL A 721 34.25 -19.29 -38.97
N PRO A 722 35.18 -19.70 -38.10
CA PRO A 722 34.83 -20.56 -36.94
C PRO A 722 33.92 -19.88 -35.91
N LEU A 723 34.14 -18.58 -35.61
CA LEU A 723 33.32 -17.80 -34.67
C LEU A 723 31.91 -17.56 -35.23
N LEU A 724 31.82 -17.20 -36.52
CA LEU A 724 30.54 -17.05 -37.21
C LEU A 724 29.75 -18.36 -37.26
N GLN A 725 30.41 -19.49 -37.53
CA GLN A 725 29.77 -20.82 -37.53
C GLN A 725 29.30 -21.25 -36.16
N MET A 726 30.01 -20.87 -35.10
CA MET A 726 29.62 -21.16 -33.72
C MET A 726 28.34 -20.37 -33.31
N PHE A 727 28.23 -19.09 -33.70
CA PHE A 727 27.06 -18.27 -33.43
C PHE A 727 25.85 -18.62 -34.31
N ILE A 728 26.06 -18.96 -35.58
CA ILE A 728 25.00 -19.42 -36.48
C ILE A 728 24.42 -20.75 -36.00
N ARG A 729 25.24 -21.70 -35.52
CA ARG A 729 24.78 -22.99 -34.97
C ARG A 729 24.07 -22.87 -33.61
N LYS A 730 24.26 -21.80 -32.87
CA LYS A 730 23.54 -21.54 -31.63
C LYS A 730 22.25 -20.76 -31.85
N ALA A 731 22.10 -20.08 -32.99
CA ALA A 731 20.93 -19.31 -33.34
C ALA A 731 19.87 -20.10 -34.16
N ASP A 732 20.26 -21.21 -34.78
CA ASP A 732 19.39 -22.25 -35.35
C ASP A 732 19.05 -23.30 -34.28
#